data_07cfcd9b58fa288cbe6e9774450388bb
#
_entry.id   07cfcd9b58fa288cbe6e9774450388bb
#
_cell.length_a   1.000
_cell.length_b   1.000
_cell.length_c   1.000
_cell.angle_alpha   90.00
_cell.angle_beta   90.00
_cell.angle_gamma   90.00
#
_symmetry.space_group_name_H-M   'P 1'
#
loop_
_entity.id
_entity.type
_entity.pdbx_description
1 polymer ?
#
loop_
_entity_poly.entity_id
_entity_poly.type
_entity_poly.pdbx_seq_one_letter_code
_entity_poly.pdbx_strand_id
1 'polypeptide(L)'
;MDVKITLPLLPLRDIVVFPNMVIPLFVGRDKSISALNEVMKKDKKIILVTQKNSEIDDPKKTDIFMYGCEGSILQLLKLPDGTVKVLVEGIKRVKILDFQDNEKFITCEYAHHGDVYAKDDEDLYPLAATALRRLEKLTSINKKVSSETINTIKQLKGPSQIADNIASHINATISEKQQIFETVDVKKRLNAIIKIMENETSIIGVEKRIRGRVKTQMEKTQREYYLNEQLKAIQKELGEIEDGKDETTSLNKAITKAKMPKEVEKKCLQELKKLKNMSPMSAEATVVRNYLDWMTELPWYKKSEVDIDLTKALNVLDKDHFGLEKVKERIIEFLAVQKRMEKIKGPILCLVGPPGVGKTSLGKSIAKATNREFVRMSVGGMRDEAEIRGHRRTYIGSLPGKIIQMMKKAGTKNPLILLDEIDKIGNDYRGDPSSALLEALDPEQNTTFNDHYLEVDYDLSDVMFVTTANTLNILPPLLDRMEVIRLAGYTEDEKINIANKFLLPKQIKDNGVKDKEMKLDNDIIKEVIRSYTKESGVRNLEREISKLARKVVKKIVSGEEKEVNINNKNLSDFLGIAKFKFGELEAENRVGIVTGLAWTEYGGEILKIETVTMPGKGRMQITGKLGDVMQESVKAAKSFVRSKCLEYGIIPPLFEKKDFHIHVPEGATPKDGPSAGIGMVTSIVSSITGIPVRRDVAMTGEVTLTGQVLPIGGLKEKLLAAHRAGIKEVLIPKENEKDLIDMPKKIIDDIKITPVEYADQVLKVALTKELKRTEWVEVDISKKDDKSQASIQ
;
A
#
# COMPACT_ATOMS: atom_id res chain seq x y z
N MET A 1 19.92 35.37 -38.64
CA MET A 1 20.83 34.96 -37.54
C MET A 1 20.04 35.12 -36.26
N ASP A 2 19.51 34.04 -35.75
CA ASP A 2 18.79 34.07 -34.46
C ASP A 2 19.80 34.36 -33.35
N VAL A 3 19.65 35.49 -32.69
CA VAL A 3 20.50 35.88 -31.55
C VAL A 3 20.26 34.83 -30.45
N LYS A 4 21.24 33.99 -30.17
CA LYS A 4 21.21 33.05 -29.06
C LYS A 4 21.23 33.83 -27.76
N ILE A 5 20.11 33.89 -27.08
CA ILE A 5 20.00 34.61 -25.79
C ILE A 5 20.07 33.54 -24.68
N THR A 6 20.91 33.79 -23.68
CA THR A 6 21.08 32.89 -22.53
C THR A 6 20.50 33.54 -21.30
N LEU A 7 19.56 32.85 -20.65
CA LEU A 7 18.93 33.29 -19.38
C LEU A 7 18.96 32.16 -18.33
N PRO A 8 18.92 32.52 -17.04
CA PRO A 8 18.66 31.57 -15.98
C PRO A 8 17.29 30.90 -16.13
N LEU A 9 17.22 29.60 -15.79
CA LEU A 9 16.03 28.78 -15.90
C LEU A 9 15.52 28.39 -14.50
N LEU A 10 14.21 28.46 -14.32
CA LEU A 10 13.51 28.06 -13.11
C LEU A 10 12.59 26.87 -13.42
N PRO A 11 12.92 25.65 -12.92
CA PRO A 11 12.06 24.48 -13.09
C PRO A 11 10.88 24.55 -12.13
N LEU A 12 9.66 24.42 -12.67
CA LEU A 12 8.39 24.43 -11.94
C LEU A 12 7.87 23.01 -11.76
N ARG A 13 7.35 22.66 -10.58
CA ARG A 13 6.93 21.29 -10.27
C ARG A 13 5.60 20.89 -10.89
N ASP A 14 4.59 21.74 -10.73
CA ASP A 14 3.18 21.39 -10.91
C ASP A 14 2.38 22.46 -11.67
N ILE A 15 3.04 23.40 -12.30
CA ILE A 15 2.39 24.51 -12.97
C ILE A 15 3.01 24.82 -14.33
N VAL A 16 2.15 25.11 -15.30
CA VAL A 16 2.53 25.63 -16.63
C VAL A 16 2.19 27.10 -16.66
N VAL A 17 3.19 27.95 -16.88
CA VAL A 17 3.02 29.40 -16.95
C VAL A 17 2.80 29.83 -18.39
N PHE A 18 1.61 30.42 -18.64
CA PHE A 18 1.25 30.94 -19.96
C PHE A 18 1.65 32.41 -20.12
N PRO A 19 1.82 32.92 -21.35
CA PRO A 19 1.99 34.33 -21.60
C PRO A 19 0.83 35.16 -21.03
N ASN A 20 1.15 36.36 -20.49
CA ASN A 20 0.24 37.27 -19.79
C ASN A 20 -0.39 36.68 -18.50
N MET A 21 0.14 35.61 -17.96
CA MET A 21 -0.28 35.04 -16.67
C MET A 21 0.60 35.60 -15.57
N VAL A 22 -0.03 36.18 -14.54
CA VAL A 22 0.65 36.61 -13.33
C VAL A 22 0.39 35.61 -12.21
N ILE A 23 1.46 35.04 -11.66
CA ILE A 23 1.33 33.99 -10.64
C ILE A 23 2.37 34.11 -9.53
N PRO A 24 1.96 33.90 -8.26
CA PRO A 24 2.89 33.74 -7.17
C PRO A 24 3.46 32.29 -7.14
N LEU A 25 4.78 32.18 -7.12
CA LEU A 25 5.51 30.93 -7.00
C LEU A 25 6.24 30.86 -5.65
N PHE A 26 6.28 29.69 -5.04
CA PHE A 26 7.07 29.42 -3.85
C PHE A 26 8.30 28.59 -4.22
N VAL A 27 9.47 29.14 -4.00
CA VAL A 27 10.74 28.57 -4.44
C VAL A 27 11.60 28.26 -3.22
N GLY A 28 11.89 26.98 -3.01
CA GLY A 28 12.67 26.49 -1.84
C GLY A 28 13.99 25.82 -2.23
N ARG A 29 14.27 25.55 -3.54
CA ARG A 29 15.48 24.87 -3.97
C ARG A 29 16.65 25.85 -4.07
N ASP A 30 17.82 25.48 -3.58
CA ASP A 30 19.01 26.35 -3.54
C ASP A 30 19.43 26.85 -4.93
N LYS A 31 19.44 25.97 -5.94
CA LYS A 31 19.75 26.33 -7.33
C LYS A 31 18.72 27.32 -7.89
N SER A 32 17.46 27.14 -7.58
CA SER A 32 16.36 28.02 -8.03
C SER A 32 16.40 29.39 -7.33
N ILE A 33 16.71 29.42 -6.03
CA ILE A 33 16.90 30.66 -5.26
C ILE A 33 18.13 31.41 -5.80
N SER A 34 19.19 30.70 -6.12
CA SER A 34 20.42 31.29 -6.73
C SER A 34 20.15 31.89 -8.10
N ALA A 35 19.35 31.22 -8.95
CA ALA A 35 18.89 31.74 -10.23
C ALA A 35 18.11 33.05 -10.06
N LEU A 36 17.14 33.09 -9.13
CA LEU A 36 16.34 34.28 -8.83
C LEU A 36 17.19 35.45 -8.34
N ASN A 37 18.15 35.21 -7.44
CA ASN A 37 19.06 36.23 -6.93
C ASN A 37 19.95 36.82 -8.03
N GLU A 38 20.38 36.01 -9.00
CA GLU A 38 21.18 36.47 -10.13
C GLU A 38 20.34 37.33 -11.10
N VAL A 39 19.11 36.87 -11.40
CA VAL A 39 18.17 37.61 -12.26
C VAL A 39 17.78 38.94 -11.69
N MET A 40 17.62 39.06 -10.36
CA MET A 40 17.31 40.33 -9.69
C MET A 40 18.41 41.39 -9.81
N LYS A 41 19.65 41.00 -10.08
CA LYS A 41 20.76 41.92 -10.30
C LYS A 41 20.81 42.47 -11.73
N LYS A 42 20.10 41.82 -12.69
CA LYS A 42 20.07 42.14 -14.12
C LYS A 42 18.69 42.60 -14.57
N ASP A 43 18.22 42.12 -15.69
CA ASP A 43 17.00 42.53 -16.38
C ASP A 43 15.68 41.94 -15.80
N LYS A 44 15.73 41.24 -14.67
CA LYS A 44 14.59 40.55 -14.01
C LYS A 44 13.87 39.53 -14.91
N LYS A 45 14.55 39.04 -15.97
CA LYS A 45 14.00 38.08 -16.91
C LYS A 45 14.50 36.69 -16.59
N ILE A 46 13.58 35.71 -16.57
CA ILE A 46 13.87 34.31 -16.24
C ILE A 46 13.08 33.39 -17.16
N ILE A 47 13.60 32.22 -17.45
CA ILE A 47 12.87 31.18 -18.17
C ILE A 47 12.18 30.26 -17.20
N LEU A 48 10.86 30.13 -17.35
CA LEU A 48 9.97 29.29 -16.54
C LEU A 48 9.62 28.04 -17.31
N VAL A 49 9.96 26.87 -16.79
CA VAL A 49 9.72 25.59 -17.47
C VAL A 49 9.16 24.56 -16.51
N THR A 50 8.18 23.80 -16.93
CA THR A 50 7.53 22.79 -16.11
C THR A 50 8.32 21.46 -16.14
N GLN A 51 8.37 20.77 -15.01
CA GLN A 51 8.91 19.42 -14.92
C GLN A 51 7.91 18.38 -15.44
N LYS A 52 8.41 17.28 -16.00
CA LYS A 52 7.57 16.14 -16.45
C LYS A 52 7.07 15.32 -15.27
N ASN A 53 7.85 15.25 -14.18
CA ASN A 53 7.49 14.58 -12.94
C ASN A 53 7.75 15.53 -11.77
N SER A 54 6.71 15.81 -10.99
CA SER A 54 6.75 16.73 -9.85
C SER A 54 7.54 16.21 -8.64
N GLU A 55 7.79 14.89 -8.57
CA GLU A 55 8.49 14.24 -7.45
C GLU A 55 10.02 14.38 -7.48
N ILE A 56 10.58 14.83 -8.61
CA ILE A 56 12.04 14.98 -8.77
C ILE A 56 12.49 16.30 -8.16
N ASP A 57 13.36 16.24 -7.14
CA ASP A 57 13.87 17.41 -6.45
C ASP A 57 14.98 18.15 -7.24
N ASP A 58 15.90 17.46 -7.90
CA ASP A 58 16.93 18.04 -8.75
C ASP A 58 16.75 17.57 -10.22
N PRO A 59 15.86 18.27 -10.99
CA PRO A 59 15.51 17.84 -12.34
C PRO A 59 16.67 18.05 -13.31
N LYS A 60 16.95 17.01 -14.10
CA LYS A 60 17.92 17.04 -15.19
C LYS A 60 17.25 17.44 -16.50
N LYS A 61 18.04 17.63 -17.57
CA LYS A 61 17.57 17.96 -18.93
C LYS A 61 16.43 17.05 -19.43
N THR A 62 16.43 15.77 -19.08
CA THR A 62 15.41 14.80 -19.48
C THR A 62 14.07 14.96 -18.74
N ASP A 63 14.11 15.58 -17.57
CA ASP A 63 12.97 15.67 -16.63
C ASP A 63 12.17 16.95 -16.81
N ILE A 64 12.59 17.83 -17.71
CA ILE A 64 11.96 19.13 -18.00
C ILE A 64 11.39 19.11 -19.42
N PHE A 65 10.33 19.87 -19.66
CA PHE A 65 9.81 20.09 -21.01
C PHE A 65 10.74 21.02 -21.82
N MET A 66 10.69 20.89 -23.13
CA MET A 66 11.53 21.69 -24.03
C MET A 66 10.93 23.04 -24.41
N TYR A 67 9.71 23.29 -23.98
CA TYR A 67 9.00 24.55 -24.20
C TYR A 67 8.65 25.18 -22.87
N GLY A 68 8.92 26.47 -22.74
CA GLY A 68 8.67 27.23 -21.55
C GLY A 68 8.27 28.67 -21.83
N CYS A 69 8.15 29.46 -20.80
CA CYS A 69 7.77 30.87 -20.87
C CYS A 69 8.93 31.77 -20.40
N GLU A 70 9.30 32.75 -21.21
CA GLU A 70 10.07 33.89 -20.71
C GLU A 70 9.19 34.69 -19.76
N GLY A 71 9.62 34.83 -18.52
CA GLY A 71 8.89 35.57 -17.49
C GLY A 71 9.67 36.75 -16.95
N SER A 72 8.97 37.73 -16.43
CA SER A 72 9.51 38.86 -15.68
C SER A 72 9.18 38.72 -14.20
N ILE A 73 10.15 39.01 -13.33
CA ILE A 73 9.93 39.00 -11.88
C ILE A 73 9.37 40.39 -11.50
N LEU A 74 8.13 40.39 -11.03
CA LEU A 74 7.44 41.57 -10.54
C LEU A 74 7.80 41.91 -9.12
N GLN A 75 7.80 40.90 -8.24
CA GLN A 75 8.09 41.04 -6.82
C GLN A 75 8.77 39.80 -6.26
N LEU A 76 9.69 39.99 -5.33
CA LEU A 76 10.39 38.90 -4.64
C LEU A 76 10.34 39.15 -3.13
N LEU A 77 9.88 38.20 -2.33
CA LEU A 77 9.78 38.25 -0.88
C LEU A 77 10.45 37.03 -0.27
N LYS A 78 11.44 37.22 0.58
CA LYS A 78 12.07 36.12 1.33
C LYS A 78 11.26 35.85 2.60
N LEU A 79 10.92 34.59 2.81
CA LEU A 79 10.18 34.12 3.97
C LEU A 79 11.13 33.64 5.09
N PRO A 80 10.67 33.65 6.36
CA PRO A 80 11.52 33.26 7.50
C PRO A 80 12.02 31.79 7.48
N ASP A 81 11.33 30.91 6.74
CA ASP A 81 11.68 29.48 6.57
C ASP A 81 12.75 29.24 5.48
N GLY A 82 13.30 30.32 4.90
CA GLY A 82 14.29 30.24 3.82
C GLY A 82 13.69 30.12 2.42
N THR A 83 12.39 29.89 2.27
CA THR A 83 11.72 29.89 0.96
C THR A 83 11.55 31.31 0.41
N VAL A 84 11.48 31.40 -0.91
CA VAL A 84 11.30 32.69 -1.61
C VAL A 84 9.95 32.69 -2.30
N LYS A 85 9.07 33.61 -1.92
CA LYS A 85 7.84 33.87 -2.67
C LYS A 85 8.15 34.89 -3.75
N VAL A 86 7.94 34.47 -5.01
CA VAL A 86 8.18 35.34 -6.17
C VAL A 86 6.92 35.50 -6.99
N LEU A 87 6.57 36.73 -7.35
CA LEU A 87 5.49 37.02 -8.28
C LEU A 87 6.10 37.19 -9.68
N VAL A 88 5.67 36.32 -10.60
CA VAL A 88 6.17 36.32 -11.98
C VAL A 88 5.05 36.55 -12.97
N GLU A 89 5.38 37.24 -14.06
CA GLU A 89 4.51 37.46 -15.22
C GLU A 89 5.11 36.75 -16.43
N GLY A 90 4.34 35.88 -17.07
CA GLY A 90 4.74 35.25 -18.32
C GLY A 90 4.70 36.27 -19.48
N ILE A 91 5.75 36.36 -20.29
CA ILE A 91 5.85 37.32 -21.38
C ILE A 91 5.63 36.64 -22.74
N LYS A 92 6.47 35.67 -23.06
CA LYS A 92 6.49 35.01 -24.39
C LYS A 92 6.84 33.53 -24.28
N ARG A 93 6.30 32.75 -25.23
CA ARG A 93 6.71 31.35 -25.41
C ARG A 93 8.12 31.27 -25.93
N VAL A 94 8.86 30.32 -25.39
CA VAL A 94 10.23 30.03 -25.81
C VAL A 94 10.41 28.53 -26.00
N LYS A 95 11.25 28.19 -26.97
CA LYS A 95 11.75 26.83 -27.15
C LYS A 95 13.19 26.78 -26.64
N ILE A 96 13.49 25.85 -25.78
CA ILE A 96 14.83 25.67 -25.25
C ILE A 96 15.65 24.90 -26.27
N LEU A 97 16.81 25.43 -26.59
CA LEU A 97 17.75 24.88 -27.58
C LEU A 97 18.82 24.03 -26.87
N ASP A 98 19.39 24.58 -25.80
CA ASP A 98 20.38 23.87 -25.00
C ASP A 98 20.33 24.28 -23.52
N PHE A 99 20.78 23.40 -22.65
CA PHE A 99 20.89 23.59 -21.21
C PHE A 99 22.35 23.59 -20.79
N GLN A 100 22.70 24.56 -19.96
CA GLN A 100 24.01 24.64 -19.32
C GLN A 100 23.78 24.56 -17.80
N ASP A 101 24.13 23.43 -17.20
CA ASP A 101 24.08 23.25 -15.76
C ASP A 101 25.37 23.74 -15.14
N ASN A 102 25.32 24.92 -14.54
CA ASN A 102 26.40 25.46 -13.73
C ASN A 102 26.21 25.01 -12.28
N GLU A 103 27.26 24.87 -11.49
CA GLU A 103 27.19 24.44 -10.09
C GLU A 103 26.21 25.25 -9.25
N LYS A 104 25.94 26.52 -9.60
CA LYS A 104 25.08 27.42 -8.83
C LYS A 104 23.63 27.47 -9.30
N PHE A 105 23.35 27.39 -10.61
CA PHE A 105 22.01 27.43 -11.19
C PHE A 105 22.02 26.98 -12.65
N ILE A 106 20.85 26.62 -13.17
CA ILE A 106 20.68 26.18 -14.55
C ILE A 106 20.50 27.42 -15.44
N THR A 107 21.22 27.48 -16.58
CA THR A 107 21.00 28.44 -17.66
C THR A 107 20.56 27.72 -18.91
N CYS A 108 19.81 28.37 -19.76
CA CYS A 108 19.43 27.80 -21.04
C CYS A 108 19.64 28.79 -22.21
N GLU A 109 19.99 28.23 -23.35
CA GLU A 109 19.87 28.93 -24.64
C GLU A 109 18.47 28.71 -25.18
N TYR A 110 17.80 29.75 -25.61
CA TYR A 110 16.44 29.67 -26.10
C TYR A 110 16.18 30.51 -27.35
N ALA A 111 15.14 30.13 -28.07
CA ALA A 111 14.57 30.92 -29.16
C ALA A 111 13.12 31.26 -28.87
N HIS A 112 12.70 32.44 -29.27
CA HIS A 112 11.29 32.81 -29.17
C HIS A 112 10.44 31.94 -30.09
N HIS A 113 9.33 31.45 -29.57
CA HIS A 113 8.42 30.57 -30.28
C HIS A 113 7.06 31.27 -30.42
N GLY A 114 6.96 32.10 -31.51
CA GLY A 114 5.79 32.91 -31.74
C GLY A 114 4.57 32.12 -32.19
N ASP A 115 3.38 32.68 -31.95
CA ASP A 115 2.13 32.09 -32.38
C ASP A 115 2.00 32.17 -33.92
N VAL A 116 1.43 31.13 -34.51
CA VAL A 116 1.16 31.01 -35.94
C VAL A 116 -0.33 31.09 -36.17
N TYR A 117 -0.76 32.14 -36.84
CA TYR A 117 -2.14 32.30 -37.35
C TYR A 117 -2.17 33.33 -38.48
N ALA A 118 -3.04 33.14 -39.45
CA ALA A 118 -3.28 34.13 -40.49
C ALA A 118 -4.11 35.28 -39.91
N LYS A 119 -3.69 36.54 -40.18
CA LYS A 119 -4.41 37.72 -39.67
C LYS A 119 -5.86 37.83 -40.25
N ASP A 120 -6.13 37.19 -41.38
CA ASP A 120 -7.40 37.22 -42.10
C ASP A 120 -8.19 35.89 -41.92
N ASP A 121 -7.89 35.05 -40.89
CA ASP A 121 -8.69 33.84 -40.60
C ASP A 121 -10.00 34.28 -39.92
N GLU A 122 -11.07 34.37 -40.72
CA GLU A 122 -12.40 34.78 -40.27
C GLU A 122 -12.98 33.87 -39.17
N ASP A 123 -12.54 32.63 -39.08
CA ASP A 123 -13.04 31.65 -38.09
C ASP A 123 -12.39 31.81 -36.70
N LEU A 124 -11.27 32.48 -36.56
CA LEU A 124 -10.48 32.49 -35.37
C LEU A 124 -11.14 33.24 -34.19
N TYR A 125 -11.72 34.39 -34.49
CA TYR A 125 -12.46 35.20 -33.50
C TYR A 125 -13.76 34.53 -33.03
N PRO A 126 -14.61 33.96 -33.93
CA PRO A 126 -15.75 33.15 -33.51
C PRO A 126 -15.39 31.95 -32.64
N LEU A 127 -14.26 31.30 -32.95
CA LEU A 127 -13.76 30.15 -32.17
C LEU A 127 -13.32 30.58 -30.76
N ALA A 128 -12.61 31.70 -30.63
CA ALA A 128 -12.24 32.26 -29.34
C ALA A 128 -13.48 32.68 -28.52
N ALA A 129 -14.48 33.29 -29.16
CA ALA A 129 -15.76 33.61 -28.53
C ALA A 129 -16.52 32.36 -28.06
N THR A 130 -16.43 31.28 -28.83
CA THR A 130 -17.06 30.00 -28.50
C THR A 130 -16.34 29.35 -27.28
N ALA A 131 -15.02 29.38 -27.25
CA ALA A 131 -14.24 28.92 -26.11
C ALA A 131 -14.60 29.69 -24.82
N LEU A 132 -14.75 31.01 -24.94
CA LEU A 132 -15.15 31.87 -23.82
C LEU A 132 -16.55 31.54 -23.29
N ARG A 133 -17.54 31.38 -24.19
CA ARG A 133 -18.90 30.98 -23.79
C ARG A 133 -18.93 29.62 -23.11
N ARG A 134 -18.08 28.68 -23.53
CA ARG A 134 -17.97 27.37 -22.88
C ARG A 134 -17.34 27.46 -21.50
N LEU A 135 -16.35 28.33 -21.32
CA LEU A 135 -15.79 28.62 -20.00
C LEU A 135 -16.84 29.20 -19.05
N GLU A 136 -17.66 30.15 -19.54
CA GLU A 136 -18.77 30.73 -18.78
C GLU A 136 -19.79 29.67 -18.34
N LYS A 137 -20.14 28.77 -19.26
CA LYS A 137 -21.06 27.66 -18.98
C LYS A 137 -20.46 26.71 -17.94
N LEU A 138 -19.20 26.36 -18.08
CA LEU A 138 -18.49 25.50 -17.14
C LEU A 138 -18.42 26.13 -15.73
N THR A 139 -18.12 27.43 -15.66
CA THR A 139 -18.06 28.20 -14.42
C THR A 139 -19.44 28.32 -13.76
N SER A 140 -20.51 28.48 -14.52
CA SER A 140 -21.88 28.49 -13.97
C SER A 140 -22.25 27.17 -13.27
N ILE A 141 -21.61 26.07 -13.67
CA ILE A 141 -21.84 24.75 -13.11
C ILE A 141 -20.90 24.47 -11.92
N ASN A 142 -19.62 24.86 -11.99
CA ASN A 142 -18.57 24.41 -11.06
C ASN A 142 -18.04 25.49 -10.11
N LYS A 143 -18.35 26.77 -10.34
CA LYS A 143 -17.96 27.95 -9.52
C LYS A 143 -16.45 28.04 -9.18
N LYS A 144 -15.58 27.36 -9.89
CA LYS A 144 -14.14 27.34 -9.64
C LYS A 144 -13.41 28.58 -10.15
N VAL A 145 -13.94 29.26 -11.16
CA VAL A 145 -13.37 30.49 -11.74
C VAL A 145 -14.24 31.67 -11.30
N SER A 146 -13.63 32.77 -10.86
CA SER A 146 -14.40 33.92 -10.42
C SER A 146 -15.03 34.71 -11.60
N SER A 147 -16.15 35.37 -11.34
CA SER A 147 -16.79 36.21 -12.34
C SER A 147 -15.88 37.36 -12.80
N GLU A 148 -15.00 37.82 -11.93
CA GLU A 148 -14.02 38.86 -12.25
C GLU A 148 -12.99 38.37 -13.27
N THR A 149 -12.50 37.14 -13.11
CA THR A 149 -11.58 36.51 -14.06
C THR A 149 -12.20 36.38 -15.45
N ILE A 150 -13.47 36.00 -15.53
CA ILE A 150 -14.19 35.92 -16.82
C ILE A 150 -14.30 37.30 -17.46
N ASN A 151 -14.62 38.33 -16.67
CA ASN A 151 -14.71 39.70 -17.17
C ASN A 151 -13.35 40.21 -17.67
N THR A 152 -12.26 39.86 -17.00
CA THR A 152 -10.92 40.20 -17.46
C THR A 152 -10.60 39.51 -18.80
N ILE A 153 -10.93 38.25 -18.97
CA ILE A 153 -10.70 37.51 -20.23
C ILE A 153 -11.55 38.09 -21.37
N LYS A 154 -12.78 38.58 -21.09
CA LYS A 154 -13.64 39.24 -22.08
C LYS A 154 -13.05 40.55 -22.64
N GLN A 155 -12.24 41.23 -21.88
CA GLN A 155 -11.59 42.49 -22.28
C GLN A 155 -10.38 42.28 -23.19
N LEU A 156 -9.88 41.03 -23.33
CA LEU A 156 -8.75 40.70 -24.19
C LEU A 156 -9.18 40.73 -25.65
N LYS A 157 -8.37 41.39 -26.50
CA LYS A 157 -8.69 41.56 -27.93
C LYS A 157 -8.06 40.50 -28.82
N GLY A 158 -7.05 39.79 -28.38
CA GLY A 158 -6.31 38.80 -29.18
C GLY A 158 -6.76 37.37 -28.94
N PRO A 159 -7.10 36.58 -30.00
CA PRO A 159 -7.52 35.18 -29.87
C PRO A 159 -6.50 34.29 -29.14
N SER A 160 -5.20 34.56 -29.34
CA SER A 160 -4.12 33.88 -28.63
C SER A 160 -4.12 34.20 -27.15
N GLN A 161 -4.30 35.47 -26.76
CA GLN A 161 -4.38 35.86 -25.35
C GLN A 161 -5.60 35.25 -24.66
N ILE A 162 -6.71 35.18 -25.34
CA ILE A 162 -7.95 34.53 -24.85
C ILE A 162 -7.68 33.04 -24.62
N ALA A 163 -7.05 32.36 -25.59
CA ALA A 163 -6.74 30.95 -25.49
C ALA A 163 -5.81 30.66 -24.29
N ASP A 164 -4.76 31.45 -24.10
CA ASP A 164 -3.79 31.26 -23.03
C ASP A 164 -4.39 31.52 -21.64
N ASN A 165 -5.20 32.56 -21.52
CA ASN A 165 -5.91 32.82 -20.26
C ASN A 165 -6.95 31.75 -19.95
N ILE A 166 -7.69 31.24 -20.92
CA ILE A 166 -8.62 30.11 -20.70
C ILE A 166 -7.81 28.88 -20.25
N ALA A 167 -6.70 28.54 -20.94
CA ALA A 167 -5.88 27.38 -20.65
C ALA A 167 -5.29 27.41 -19.22
N SER A 168 -4.97 28.59 -18.68
CA SER A 168 -4.48 28.73 -17.33
C SER A 168 -5.52 28.35 -16.27
N HIS A 169 -6.81 28.57 -16.54
CA HIS A 169 -7.92 28.41 -15.59
C HIS A 169 -8.72 27.11 -15.75
N ILE A 170 -8.56 26.35 -16.85
CA ILE A 170 -9.23 25.05 -17.01
C ILE A 170 -8.63 23.99 -16.11
N ASN A 171 -9.48 23.03 -15.73
CA ASN A 171 -9.07 21.88 -14.96
C ASN A 171 -8.54 20.77 -15.88
N ALA A 172 -7.25 20.82 -16.18
CA ALA A 172 -6.55 19.87 -17.02
C ALA A 172 -5.25 19.42 -16.36
N THR A 173 -4.77 18.25 -16.71
CA THR A 173 -3.49 17.72 -16.22
C THR A 173 -2.31 18.58 -16.70
N ILE A 174 -1.19 18.51 -16.01
CA ILE A 174 0.04 19.23 -16.37
C ILE A 174 0.43 18.90 -17.82
N SER A 175 0.34 17.63 -18.20
CA SER A 175 0.66 17.16 -19.55
C SER A 175 -0.25 17.77 -20.62
N GLU A 176 -1.56 17.85 -20.35
CA GLU A 176 -2.53 18.48 -21.25
C GLU A 176 -2.30 19.99 -21.36
N LYS A 177 -2.05 20.68 -20.24
CA LYS A 177 -1.71 22.11 -20.25
C LYS A 177 -0.43 22.37 -21.00
N GLN A 178 0.57 21.53 -20.83
CA GLN A 178 1.83 21.63 -21.57
C GLN A 178 1.65 21.41 -23.07
N GLN A 179 0.83 20.43 -23.46
CA GLN A 179 0.49 20.20 -24.87
C GLN A 179 -0.22 21.39 -25.51
N ILE A 180 -1.15 22.02 -24.79
CA ILE A 180 -1.79 23.28 -25.22
C ILE A 180 -0.75 24.39 -25.36
N PHE A 181 0.17 24.49 -24.38
CA PHE A 181 1.24 25.49 -24.37
C PHE A 181 2.18 25.34 -25.57
N GLU A 182 2.55 24.11 -25.94
CA GLU A 182 3.45 23.79 -27.07
C GLU A 182 2.78 24.03 -28.44
N THR A 183 1.44 24.06 -28.49
CA THR A 183 0.70 24.24 -29.74
C THR A 183 0.75 25.71 -30.19
N VAL A 184 1.58 26.00 -31.19
CA VAL A 184 1.77 27.35 -31.74
C VAL A 184 0.61 27.83 -32.60
N ASP A 185 -0.08 26.89 -33.26
CA ASP A 185 -1.28 27.18 -34.07
C ASP A 185 -2.45 27.53 -33.14
N VAL A 186 -2.87 28.80 -33.17
CA VAL A 186 -3.91 29.31 -32.26
C VAL A 186 -5.25 28.62 -32.46
N LYS A 187 -5.61 28.26 -33.72
CA LYS A 187 -6.85 27.57 -34.04
C LYS A 187 -6.87 26.15 -33.44
N LYS A 188 -5.78 25.42 -33.58
CA LYS A 188 -5.62 24.08 -32.96
C LYS A 188 -5.63 24.18 -31.45
N ARG A 189 -4.98 25.19 -30.85
CA ARG A 189 -4.95 25.44 -29.41
C ARG A 189 -6.36 25.68 -28.86
N LEU A 190 -7.14 26.55 -29.50
CA LEU A 190 -8.53 26.82 -29.11
C LEU A 190 -9.42 25.57 -29.21
N ASN A 191 -9.25 24.75 -30.26
CA ASN A 191 -9.98 23.50 -30.41
C ASN A 191 -9.61 22.48 -29.30
N ALA A 192 -8.34 22.39 -28.94
CA ALA A 192 -7.91 21.53 -27.84
C ALA A 192 -8.53 21.97 -26.49
N ILE A 193 -8.54 23.27 -26.22
CA ILE A 193 -9.17 23.86 -25.04
C ILE A 193 -10.67 23.56 -25.00
N ILE A 194 -11.36 23.74 -26.11
CA ILE A 194 -12.80 23.46 -26.24
C ILE A 194 -13.10 21.99 -25.95
N LYS A 195 -12.29 21.07 -26.49
CA LYS A 195 -12.43 19.63 -26.26
C LYS A 195 -12.27 19.24 -24.79
N ILE A 196 -11.30 19.82 -24.09
CA ILE A 196 -11.10 19.58 -22.66
C ILE A 196 -12.29 20.07 -21.86
N MET A 197 -12.79 21.28 -22.14
CA MET A 197 -13.97 21.82 -21.45
C MET A 197 -15.25 21.01 -21.74
N GLU A 198 -15.40 20.42 -22.92
CA GLU A 198 -16.50 19.51 -23.26
C GLU A 198 -16.45 18.22 -22.42
N ASN A 199 -15.28 17.63 -22.31
CA ASN A 199 -15.07 16.45 -21.48
C ASN A 199 -15.40 16.74 -20.00
N GLU A 200 -14.90 17.86 -19.47
CA GLU A 200 -15.20 18.27 -18.09
C GLU A 200 -16.71 18.52 -17.88
N THR A 201 -17.37 19.18 -18.81
CA THR A 201 -18.81 19.41 -18.75
C THR A 201 -19.59 18.10 -18.77
N SER A 202 -19.14 17.12 -19.57
CA SER A 202 -19.75 15.80 -19.66
C SER A 202 -19.62 15.01 -18.34
N ILE A 203 -18.45 15.05 -17.72
CA ILE A 203 -18.20 14.40 -16.41
C ILE A 203 -19.12 15.00 -15.34
N ILE A 204 -19.19 16.32 -15.25
CA ILE A 204 -20.06 17.02 -14.30
C ILE A 204 -21.54 16.69 -14.56
N GLY A 205 -21.93 16.57 -15.85
CA GLY A 205 -23.28 16.16 -16.25
C GLY A 205 -23.64 14.75 -15.78
N VAL A 206 -22.68 13.81 -15.81
CA VAL A 206 -22.83 12.45 -15.27
C VAL A 206 -22.95 12.47 -13.76
N GLU A 207 -22.07 13.20 -13.06
CA GLU A 207 -22.15 13.36 -11.61
C GLU A 207 -23.49 13.95 -11.14
N LYS A 208 -23.97 14.98 -11.83
CA LYS A 208 -25.28 15.60 -11.53
C LYS A 208 -26.44 14.62 -11.76
N ARG A 209 -26.37 13.79 -12.82
CA ARG A 209 -27.35 12.71 -13.06
C ARG A 209 -27.31 11.64 -11.98
N ILE A 210 -26.13 11.24 -11.53
CA ILE A 210 -25.97 10.27 -10.42
C ILE A 210 -26.54 10.86 -9.15
N ARG A 211 -26.15 12.09 -8.78
CA ARG A 211 -26.73 12.79 -7.61
C ARG A 211 -28.25 12.99 -7.73
N GLY A 212 -28.74 13.32 -8.92
CA GLY A 212 -30.16 13.41 -9.20
C GLY A 212 -30.90 12.08 -9.01
N ARG A 213 -30.33 10.97 -9.52
CA ARG A 213 -30.89 9.61 -9.28
C ARG A 213 -30.91 9.24 -7.82
N VAL A 214 -29.81 9.50 -7.10
CA VAL A 214 -29.73 9.24 -5.64
C VAL A 214 -30.79 10.09 -4.91
N LYS A 215 -30.91 11.38 -5.26
CA LYS A 215 -31.94 12.25 -4.68
C LYS A 215 -33.37 11.77 -5.00
N THR A 216 -33.63 11.41 -6.25
CA THR A 216 -34.95 10.88 -6.66
C THR A 216 -35.24 9.53 -6.00
N GLN A 217 -34.23 8.68 -5.79
CA GLN A 217 -34.36 7.44 -5.04
C GLN A 217 -34.66 7.71 -3.56
N MET A 218 -33.98 8.69 -2.96
CA MET A 218 -34.27 9.12 -1.60
C MET A 218 -35.67 9.75 -1.48
N GLU A 219 -36.05 10.62 -2.44
CA GLU A 219 -37.40 11.21 -2.48
C GLU A 219 -38.49 10.15 -2.70
N LYS A 220 -38.20 9.12 -3.52
CA LYS A 220 -39.13 7.99 -3.71
C LYS A 220 -39.29 7.17 -2.44
N THR A 221 -38.20 6.88 -1.75
CA THR A 221 -38.21 6.19 -0.46
C THR A 221 -38.90 7.03 0.62
N GLN A 222 -38.66 8.36 0.63
CA GLN A 222 -39.35 9.29 1.49
C GLN A 222 -40.86 9.36 1.18
N ARG A 223 -41.22 9.33 -0.11
CA ARG A 223 -42.62 9.36 -0.57
C ARG A 223 -43.34 8.02 -0.27
N GLU A 224 -42.63 6.89 -0.44
CA GLU A 224 -43.15 5.57 -0.02
C GLU A 224 -43.34 5.51 1.50
N TYR A 225 -42.40 6.06 2.27
CA TYR A 225 -42.56 6.22 3.70
C TYR A 225 -43.75 7.13 4.07
N TYR A 226 -43.86 8.30 3.39
CA TYR A 226 -44.94 9.25 3.59
C TYR A 226 -46.31 8.66 3.22
N LEU A 227 -46.39 7.90 2.14
CA LEU A 227 -47.59 7.18 1.72
C LEU A 227 -47.96 6.06 2.70
N ASN A 228 -47.01 5.35 3.24
CA ASN A 228 -47.22 4.35 4.28
C ASN A 228 -47.68 5.00 5.59
N GLU A 229 -47.17 6.17 5.93
CA GLU A 229 -47.62 6.94 7.08
C GLU A 229 -49.03 7.54 6.86
N GLN A 230 -49.35 8.00 5.63
CA GLN A 230 -50.71 8.37 5.30
C GLN A 230 -51.70 7.18 5.35
N LEU A 231 -51.27 6.01 4.86
CA LEU A 231 -52.04 4.78 4.98
C LEU A 231 -52.30 4.42 6.45
N LYS A 232 -51.28 4.54 7.30
CA LYS A 232 -51.44 4.36 8.75
C LYS A 232 -52.35 5.41 9.39
N ALA A 233 -52.24 6.68 8.97
CA ALA A 233 -53.10 7.76 9.46
C ALA A 233 -54.57 7.55 9.04
N ILE A 234 -54.82 7.11 7.80
CA ILE A 234 -56.13 6.78 7.29
C ILE A 234 -56.70 5.52 8.00
N GLN A 235 -55.89 4.51 8.25
CA GLN A 235 -56.25 3.34 9.03
C GLN A 235 -56.58 3.72 10.48
N LYS A 236 -55.91 4.72 11.04
CA LYS A 236 -56.15 5.28 12.37
C LYS A 236 -57.47 6.08 12.43
N GLU A 237 -57.83 6.84 11.40
CA GLU A 237 -59.13 7.54 11.27
C GLU A 237 -60.28 6.57 11.05
N LEU A 238 -60.04 5.41 10.44
CA LEU A 238 -61.00 4.35 10.24
C LEU A 238 -61.19 3.47 11.49
N GLY A 239 -60.49 3.77 12.60
CA GLY A 239 -60.71 3.10 13.90
C GLY A 239 -60.06 1.71 14.03
N GLU A 240 -59.15 1.33 13.10
CA GLU A 240 -58.54 -0.01 13.10
C GLU A 240 -57.19 -0.12 13.85
N ILE A 241 -56.56 1.02 14.28
CA ILE A 241 -55.30 0.96 15.03
C ILE A 241 -55.22 2.10 16.06
N GLU A 242 -55.13 1.77 17.33
CA GLU A 242 -54.72 2.65 18.44
C GLU A 242 -53.20 2.81 18.51
N ASP A 243 -52.57 3.38 17.49
CA ASP A 243 -51.10 3.26 17.28
C ASP A 243 -50.23 4.18 18.16
N GLY A 244 -50.71 5.26 18.70
CA GLY A 244 -49.88 6.20 19.48
C GLY A 244 -49.67 5.76 20.96
N LYS A 245 -50.61 5.01 21.53
CA LYS A 245 -50.48 4.46 22.89
C LYS A 245 -49.75 3.12 22.87
N ASP A 246 -49.84 2.38 21.77
CA ASP A 246 -49.24 1.05 21.65
C ASP A 246 -47.73 1.12 21.41
N GLU A 247 -47.21 2.07 20.59
CA GLU A 247 -45.78 2.21 20.32
C GLU A 247 -44.98 2.62 21.56
N THR A 248 -45.41 3.63 22.27
CA THR A 248 -44.76 4.07 23.54
C THR A 248 -44.89 3.03 24.64
N THR A 249 -45.94 2.24 24.60
CA THR A 249 -46.14 1.12 25.54
C THR A 249 -45.23 -0.04 25.15
N SER A 250 -45.09 -0.32 23.88
CA SER A 250 -44.15 -1.34 23.34
C SER A 250 -42.70 -1.00 23.62
N LEU A 251 -42.27 0.26 23.40
CA LEU A 251 -40.93 0.74 23.73
C LEU A 251 -40.66 0.68 25.25
N ASN A 252 -41.63 1.03 26.07
CA ASN A 252 -41.49 0.91 27.53
C ASN A 252 -41.30 -0.55 27.97
N LYS A 253 -42.10 -1.47 27.41
CA LYS A 253 -41.91 -2.92 27.62
C LYS A 253 -40.55 -3.40 27.13
N ALA A 254 -40.06 -2.90 25.96
CA ALA A 254 -38.78 -3.24 25.41
C ALA A 254 -37.62 -2.76 26.31
N ILE A 255 -37.67 -1.51 26.82
CA ILE A 255 -36.72 -0.96 27.79
C ILE A 255 -36.61 -1.85 29.02
N THR A 256 -37.76 -2.21 29.62
CA THR A 256 -37.80 -3.07 30.81
C THR A 256 -37.29 -4.49 30.52
N LYS A 257 -37.59 -5.04 29.31
CA LYS A 257 -37.15 -6.37 28.88
C LYS A 257 -35.62 -6.41 28.62
N ALA A 258 -35.04 -5.30 28.20
CA ALA A 258 -33.62 -5.22 27.90
C ALA A 258 -32.70 -5.31 29.13
N LYS A 259 -33.24 -5.15 30.33
CA LYS A 259 -32.54 -5.25 31.63
C LYS A 259 -31.26 -4.40 31.64
N MET A 260 -31.38 -3.14 31.27
CA MET A 260 -30.28 -2.17 31.24
C MET A 260 -29.81 -1.83 32.66
N PRO A 261 -28.59 -1.30 32.84
CA PRO A 261 -28.15 -0.66 34.07
C PRO A 261 -29.12 0.45 34.47
N LYS A 262 -29.33 0.65 35.76
CA LYS A 262 -30.33 1.61 36.29
C LYS A 262 -30.16 3.04 35.73
N GLU A 263 -28.94 3.51 35.54
CA GLU A 263 -28.66 4.84 34.99
C GLU A 263 -29.07 4.95 33.51
N VAL A 264 -28.79 3.91 32.75
CA VAL A 264 -29.14 3.83 31.33
C VAL A 264 -30.66 3.72 31.18
N GLU A 265 -31.31 2.87 31.96
CA GLU A 265 -32.76 2.71 31.96
C GLU A 265 -33.43 4.05 32.29
N LYS A 266 -32.95 4.78 33.32
CA LYS A 266 -33.46 6.09 33.68
C LYS A 266 -33.36 7.08 32.53
N LYS A 267 -32.22 7.10 31.81
CA LYS A 267 -32.01 7.94 30.63
C LYS A 267 -32.99 7.58 29.52
N CYS A 268 -33.15 6.29 29.21
CA CYS A 268 -34.11 5.82 28.21
C CYS A 268 -35.56 6.20 28.53
N LEU A 269 -35.94 6.08 29.78
CA LEU A 269 -37.28 6.49 30.23
C LEU A 269 -37.50 8.00 30.13
N GLN A 270 -36.47 8.82 30.38
CA GLN A 270 -36.52 10.27 30.16
C GLN A 270 -36.66 10.61 28.67
N GLU A 271 -35.92 9.97 27.80
CA GLU A 271 -36.04 10.16 26.34
C GLU A 271 -37.41 9.68 25.83
N LEU A 272 -37.92 8.56 26.34
CA LEU A 272 -39.28 8.08 26.04
C LEU A 272 -40.36 9.07 26.49
N LYS A 273 -40.20 9.73 27.67
CA LYS A 273 -41.07 10.80 28.12
C LYS A 273 -41.03 12.00 27.20
N LYS A 274 -39.87 12.38 26.68
CA LYS A 274 -39.71 13.44 25.65
C LYS A 274 -40.45 13.04 24.38
N LEU A 275 -40.24 11.80 23.88
CA LEU A 275 -40.87 11.30 22.67
C LEU A 275 -42.41 11.36 22.75
N LYS A 276 -42.97 11.06 23.93
CA LYS A 276 -44.43 11.17 24.16
C LYS A 276 -44.99 12.57 23.95
N ASN A 277 -44.16 13.61 24.19
CA ASN A 277 -44.60 15.00 24.11
C ASN A 277 -44.24 15.63 22.76
N MET A 278 -43.52 14.92 21.89
CA MET A 278 -43.09 15.38 20.55
C MET A 278 -44.17 15.04 19.51
N SER A 279 -44.25 15.85 18.46
CA SER A 279 -45.05 15.50 17.29
C SER A 279 -44.48 14.25 16.62
N PRO A 280 -45.26 13.21 16.35
CA PRO A 280 -44.77 11.99 15.70
C PRO A 280 -44.08 12.21 14.37
N MET A 281 -44.40 13.30 13.68
CA MET A 281 -43.84 13.70 12.35
C MET A 281 -42.58 14.57 12.44
N SER A 282 -42.08 14.90 13.63
CA SER A 282 -40.91 15.74 13.76
C SER A 282 -39.64 14.94 13.50
N ALA A 283 -38.64 15.56 12.85
CA ALA A 283 -37.33 14.95 12.62
C ALA A 283 -36.65 14.56 13.96
N GLU A 284 -36.91 15.33 15.01
CA GLU A 284 -36.39 15.10 16.34
C GLU A 284 -37.02 13.84 16.99
N ALA A 285 -38.30 13.60 16.80
CA ALA A 285 -38.96 12.37 17.26
C ALA A 285 -38.36 11.12 16.59
N THR A 286 -38.00 11.22 15.28
CA THR A 286 -37.33 10.16 14.57
C THR A 286 -35.94 9.87 15.15
N VAL A 287 -35.18 10.90 15.50
CA VAL A 287 -33.84 10.75 16.11
C VAL A 287 -33.97 10.08 17.48
N VAL A 288 -34.93 10.50 18.33
CA VAL A 288 -35.16 9.90 19.66
C VAL A 288 -35.64 8.45 19.53
N ARG A 289 -36.52 8.16 18.57
CA ARG A 289 -36.99 6.79 18.31
C ARG A 289 -35.82 5.88 17.91
N ASN A 290 -35.04 6.26 16.92
CA ASN A 290 -33.86 5.52 16.50
C ASN A 290 -32.88 5.30 17.66
N TYR A 291 -32.70 6.28 18.52
CA TYR A 291 -31.85 6.14 19.71
C TYR A 291 -32.42 5.07 20.65
N LEU A 292 -33.73 5.10 20.96
CA LEU A 292 -34.36 4.12 21.83
C LEU A 292 -34.35 2.69 21.23
N ASP A 293 -34.51 2.57 19.92
CA ASP A 293 -34.36 1.31 19.19
C ASP A 293 -32.96 0.73 19.37
N TRP A 294 -31.91 1.55 19.17
CA TRP A 294 -30.53 1.12 19.43
C TRP A 294 -30.34 0.66 20.87
N MET A 295 -30.84 1.45 21.85
CA MET A 295 -30.68 1.14 23.27
C MET A 295 -31.40 -0.16 23.67
N THR A 296 -32.56 -0.44 23.10
CA THR A 296 -33.34 -1.65 23.41
C THR A 296 -32.82 -2.90 22.73
N GLU A 297 -32.15 -2.77 21.56
CA GLU A 297 -31.61 -3.89 20.81
C GLU A 297 -30.20 -4.31 21.25
N LEU A 298 -29.50 -3.45 22.01
CA LEU A 298 -28.17 -3.79 22.54
C LEU A 298 -28.26 -4.87 23.62
N PRO A 299 -27.34 -5.83 23.64
CA PRO A 299 -27.30 -6.93 24.60
C PRO A 299 -26.69 -6.48 25.94
N TRP A 300 -27.46 -5.81 26.79
CA TRP A 300 -26.99 -5.34 28.10
C TRP A 300 -26.73 -6.46 29.10
N TYR A 301 -27.51 -7.53 29.04
CA TYR A 301 -27.51 -8.61 30.04
C TYR A 301 -27.29 -10.00 29.41
N LYS A 302 -27.77 -10.23 28.19
CA LYS A 302 -27.78 -11.54 27.55
C LYS A 302 -26.36 -12.01 27.27
N LYS A 303 -25.91 -13.10 27.93
CA LYS A 303 -24.60 -13.73 27.69
C LYS A 303 -24.79 -15.10 27.06
N SER A 304 -23.86 -15.52 26.20
CA SER A 304 -23.68 -16.92 25.81
C SER A 304 -23.11 -17.68 26.99
N GLU A 305 -23.50 -18.94 27.16
CA GLU A 305 -22.87 -19.84 28.13
C GLU A 305 -21.44 -20.17 27.61
N VAL A 306 -20.43 -19.66 28.30
CA VAL A 306 -19.04 -19.90 27.96
C VAL A 306 -18.61 -21.22 28.58
N ASP A 307 -18.31 -22.22 27.75
CA ASP A 307 -17.73 -23.50 28.16
C ASP A 307 -16.32 -23.61 27.61
N ILE A 308 -15.31 -23.37 28.46
CA ILE A 308 -13.90 -23.52 28.07
C ILE A 308 -13.43 -24.94 28.49
N ASP A 309 -13.69 -25.90 27.63
CA ASP A 309 -13.07 -27.23 27.71
C ASP A 309 -11.86 -27.25 26.77
N LEU A 310 -10.65 -27.31 27.34
CA LEU A 310 -9.40 -27.28 26.58
C LEU A 310 -9.27 -28.44 25.61
N THR A 311 -9.82 -29.61 25.96
CA THR A 311 -9.79 -30.82 25.10
C THR A 311 -10.73 -30.63 23.89
N LYS A 312 -11.94 -30.11 24.13
CA LYS A 312 -12.88 -29.78 23.04
C LYS A 312 -12.30 -28.65 22.19
N ALA A 313 -11.70 -27.64 22.79
CA ALA A 313 -11.09 -26.51 22.07
C ALA A 313 -9.97 -26.99 21.14
N LEU A 314 -9.08 -27.87 21.61
CA LEU A 314 -8.03 -28.45 20.76
C LEU A 314 -8.65 -29.26 19.61
N ASN A 315 -9.65 -30.09 19.88
CA ASN A 315 -10.33 -30.87 18.85
C ASN A 315 -11.01 -29.98 17.78
N VAL A 316 -11.58 -28.86 18.17
CA VAL A 316 -12.17 -27.89 17.21
C VAL A 316 -11.07 -27.27 16.35
N LEU A 317 -9.96 -26.86 16.97
CA LEU A 317 -8.82 -26.27 16.24
C LEU A 317 -8.20 -27.28 15.28
N ASP A 318 -8.05 -28.55 15.67
CA ASP A 318 -7.52 -29.63 14.82
C ASP A 318 -8.44 -30.00 13.66
N LYS A 319 -9.76 -29.95 13.91
CA LYS A 319 -10.74 -30.22 12.87
C LYS A 319 -10.79 -29.10 11.83
N ASP A 320 -10.68 -27.86 12.26
CA ASP A 320 -10.86 -26.69 11.40
C ASP A 320 -9.53 -26.22 10.77
N HIS A 321 -8.34 -26.63 11.31
CA HIS A 321 -7.02 -26.18 10.84
C HIS A 321 -6.02 -27.35 10.80
N PHE A 322 -5.32 -27.46 9.68
CA PHE A 322 -4.23 -28.44 9.51
C PHE A 322 -2.88 -27.83 9.94
N GLY A 323 -2.07 -28.59 10.66
CA GLY A 323 -0.79 -28.10 11.19
C GLY A 323 -0.95 -26.98 12.23
N LEU A 324 -0.02 -26.03 12.26
CA LEU A 324 -0.02 -24.89 13.17
C LEU A 324 0.06 -25.29 14.66
N GLU A 325 0.76 -26.37 14.99
CA GLU A 325 0.80 -26.97 16.34
C GLU A 325 1.15 -25.94 17.43
N LYS A 326 2.25 -25.19 17.24
CA LYS A 326 2.67 -24.14 18.20
C LYS A 326 1.64 -23.02 18.35
N VAL A 327 0.94 -22.65 17.25
CA VAL A 327 -0.12 -21.63 17.29
C VAL A 327 -1.30 -22.13 18.09
N LYS A 328 -1.71 -23.37 17.88
CA LYS A 328 -2.78 -24.02 18.63
C LYS A 328 -2.42 -24.14 20.12
N GLU A 329 -1.21 -24.56 20.42
CA GLU A 329 -0.70 -24.66 21.80
C GLU A 329 -0.80 -23.29 22.51
N ARG A 330 -0.31 -22.22 21.87
CA ARG A 330 -0.41 -20.86 22.42
C ARG A 330 -1.86 -20.40 22.62
N ILE A 331 -2.75 -20.72 21.66
CA ILE A 331 -4.17 -20.42 21.82
C ILE A 331 -4.76 -21.21 23.02
N ILE A 332 -4.40 -22.47 23.20
CA ILE A 332 -4.86 -23.29 24.32
C ILE A 332 -4.32 -22.78 25.65
N GLU A 333 -3.04 -22.37 25.71
CA GLU A 333 -2.45 -21.72 26.89
C GLU A 333 -3.24 -20.45 27.27
N PHE A 334 -3.53 -19.59 26.28
CA PHE A 334 -4.31 -18.40 26.49
C PHE A 334 -5.74 -18.72 27.03
N LEU A 335 -6.41 -19.71 26.43
CA LEU A 335 -7.74 -20.16 26.89
C LEU A 335 -7.69 -20.78 28.29
N ALA A 336 -6.59 -21.46 28.64
CA ALA A 336 -6.41 -22.04 29.97
C ALA A 336 -6.31 -20.95 31.06
N VAL A 337 -5.58 -19.86 30.76
CA VAL A 337 -5.51 -18.68 31.64
C VAL A 337 -6.89 -18.06 31.80
N GLN A 338 -7.62 -17.86 30.70
CA GLN A 338 -8.98 -17.29 30.73
C GLN A 338 -9.97 -18.16 31.52
N LYS A 339 -9.87 -19.50 31.42
CA LYS A 339 -10.70 -20.42 32.23
C LYS A 339 -10.50 -20.24 33.73
N ARG A 340 -9.27 -19.92 34.14
CA ARG A 340 -8.90 -19.77 35.55
C ARG A 340 -9.26 -18.39 36.13
N MET A 341 -9.31 -17.38 35.25
CA MET A 341 -9.66 -16.01 35.62
C MET A 341 -11.15 -15.78 35.36
N GLU A 342 -11.93 -15.38 36.37
CA GLU A 342 -13.35 -15.08 36.22
C GLU A 342 -13.63 -13.89 35.28
N LYS A 343 -12.64 -13.05 35.01
CA LYS A 343 -12.72 -11.90 34.11
C LYS A 343 -11.62 -11.96 33.06
N ILE A 344 -11.94 -11.45 31.85
CA ILE A 344 -10.96 -11.32 30.76
C ILE A 344 -10.02 -10.14 31.09
N LYS A 345 -8.94 -10.43 31.81
CA LYS A 345 -7.90 -9.45 32.21
C LYS A 345 -6.53 -9.80 31.62
N GLY A 346 -6.48 -10.45 30.50
CA GLY A 346 -5.23 -10.83 29.84
C GLY A 346 -4.90 -9.91 28.65
N PRO A 347 -3.69 -10.05 28.09
CA PRO A 347 -3.33 -9.39 26.85
C PRO A 347 -4.28 -9.83 25.73
N ILE A 348 -4.41 -8.99 24.71
CA ILE A 348 -5.25 -9.27 23.55
C ILE A 348 -4.50 -10.18 22.59
N LEU A 349 -5.14 -11.24 22.13
CA LEU A 349 -4.53 -12.15 21.18
C LEU A 349 -4.38 -11.47 19.82
N CYS A 350 -3.14 -11.36 19.31
CA CYS A 350 -2.82 -10.80 18.01
C CYS A 350 -2.23 -11.86 17.08
N LEU A 351 -2.96 -12.21 16.02
CA LEU A 351 -2.53 -13.18 15.01
C LEU A 351 -1.81 -12.45 13.88
N VAL A 352 -0.49 -12.57 13.82
CA VAL A 352 0.36 -11.88 12.83
C VAL A 352 0.91 -12.87 11.82
N GLY A 353 0.79 -12.56 10.53
CA GLY A 353 1.36 -13.40 9.49
C GLY A 353 0.87 -13.03 8.09
N PRO A 354 1.42 -13.67 7.05
CA PRO A 354 1.11 -13.34 5.68
C PRO A 354 -0.38 -13.56 5.35
N PRO A 355 -0.89 -12.96 4.25
CA PRO A 355 -2.26 -13.16 3.84
C PRO A 355 -2.53 -14.62 3.45
N GLY A 356 -3.72 -15.12 3.82
CA GLY A 356 -4.16 -16.47 3.45
C GLY A 356 -3.65 -17.62 4.34
N VAL A 357 -3.04 -17.33 5.49
CA VAL A 357 -2.62 -18.37 6.47
C VAL A 357 -3.71 -18.74 7.48
N GLY A 358 -4.93 -18.25 7.31
CA GLY A 358 -6.06 -18.67 8.14
C GLY A 358 -6.29 -17.84 9.41
N LYS A 359 -5.73 -16.63 9.54
CA LYS A 359 -5.91 -15.77 10.72
C LYS A 359 -7.37 -15.57 11.11
N THR A 360 -8.21 -15.17 10.16
CA THR A 360 -9.63 -14.92 10.38
C THR A 360 -10.41 -16.21 10.71
N SER A 361 -10.04 -17.34 10.10
CA SER A 361 -10.65 -18.63 10.41
C SER A 361 -10.26 -19.14 11.78
N LEU A 362 -9.01 -18.92 12.24
CA LEU A 362 -8.60 -19.20 13.62
C LEU A 362 -9.43 -18.43 14.63
N GLY A 363 -9.65 -17.13 14.42
CA GLY A 363 -10.55 -16.35 15.29
C GLY A 363 -11.96 -16.92 15.35
N LYS A 364 -12.50 -17.40 14.22
CA LYS A 364 -13.81 -18.07 14.20
C LYS A 364 -13.79 -19.40 14.96
N SER A 365 -12.71 -20.16 14.85
CA SER A 365 -12.58 -21.44 15.57
C SER A 365 -12.40 -21.23 17.09
N ILE A 366 -11.71 -20.16 17.50
CA ILE A 366 -11.62 -19.75 18.91
C ILE A 366 -13.01 -19.42 19.46
N ALA A 367 -13.82 -18.64 18.71
CA ALA A 367 -15.19 -18.33 19.11
C ALA A 367 -16.04 -19.59 19.28
N LYS A 368 -15.94 -20.52 18.33
CA LYS A 368 -16.65 -21.81 18.38
C LYS A 368 -16.17 -22.69 19.55
N ALA A 369 -14.84 -22.70 19.82
CA ALA A 369 -14.24 -23.45 20.91
C ALA A 369 -14.66 -22.92 22.30
N THR A 370 -14.97 -21.63 22.41
CA THR A 370 -15.39 -20.96 23.65
C THR A 370 -16.91 -20.75 23.73
N ASN A 371 -17.67 -21.24 22.75
CA ASN A 371 -19.10 -21.05 22.61
C ASN A 371 -19.55 -19.58 22.67
N ARG A 372 -18.75 -18.69 22.05
CA ARG A 372 -19.04 -17.26 21.92
C ARG A 372 -19.58 -16.94 20.53
N GLU A 373 -20.49 -15.97 20.45
CA GLU A 373 -20.89 -15.43 19.15
C GLU A 373 -19.72 -14.75 18.47
N PHE A 374 -19.53 -15.00 17.16
CA PHE A 374 -18.42 -14.47 16.37
C PHE A 374 -18.85 -13.29 15.53
N VAL A 375 -18.18 -12.18 15.71
CA VAL A 375 -18.33 -10.99 14.84
C VAL A 375 -16.98 -10.51 14.35
N ARG A 376 -16.92 -10.11 13.07
CA ARG A 376 -15.73 -9.56 12.45
C ARG A 376 -15.92 -8.10 12.11
N MET A 377 -14.92 -7.29 12.42
CA MET A 377 -14.82 -5.87 12.09
C MET A 377 -13.46 -5.64 11.39
N SER A 378 -13.48 -5.07 10.19
CA SER A 378 -12.23 -4.61 9.56
C SER A 378 -11.92 -3.20 10.04
N VAL A 379 -10.72 -3.01 10.58
CA VAL A 379 -10.21 -1.71 11.02
C VAL A 379 -9.20 -1.12 10.03
N GLY A 380 -8.80 -1.91 9.03
CA GLY A 380 -7.91 -1.43 7.96
C GLY A 380 -8.57 -0.32 7.13
N GLY A 381 -7.88 0.81 7.04
CA GLY A 381 -8.37 1.98 6.30
C GLY A 381 -9.27 2.93 7.09
N MET A 382 -9.53 2.67 8.36
CA MET A 382 -10.18 3.63 9.25
C MET A 382 -9.24 4.81 9.51
N ARG A 383 -9.80 6.02 9.45
CA ARG A 383 -9.05 7.28 9.63
C ARG A 383 -9.73 8.22 10.61
N ASP A 384 -11.00 8.00 10.91
CA ASP A 384 -11.81 8.85 11.77
C ASP A 384 -12.17 8.11 13.06
N GLU A 385 -11.88 8.72 14.20
CA GLU A 385 -12.25 8.23 15.52
C GLU A 385 -13.76 7.97 15.65
N ALA A 386 -14.56 8.77 14.96
CA ALA A 386 -16.01 8.62 14.96
C ALA A 386 -16.51 7.29 14.34
N GLU A 387 -15.69 6.61 13.54
CA GLU A 387 -16.04 5.26 13.09
C GLU A 387 -16.07 4.26 14.26
N ILE A 388 -15.26 4.46 15.30
CA ILE A 388 -15.15 3.58 16.47
C ILE A 388 -16.12 4.02 17.57
N ARG A 389 -16.12 5.34 17.88
CA ARG A 389 -16.92 5.94 18.98
C ARG A 389 -18.28 6.47 18.56
N GLY A 390 -18.61 6.43 17.24
CA GLY A 390 -19.86 6.97 16.73
C GLY A 390 -19.89 8.50 16.61
N HIS A 391 -20.92 8.99 15.95
CA HIS A 391 -21.19 10.42 15.83
C HIS A 391 -22.21 10.88 16.86
N ARG A 392 -22.10 12.12 17.31
CA ARG A 392 -23.11 12.69 18.22
C ARG A 392 -24.50 12.61 17.58
N ARG A 393 -25.50 12.17 18.33
CA ARG A 393 -26.89 11.94 17.88
C ARG A 393 -27.62 13.18 17.37
N THR A 394 -27.08 14.37 17.61
CA THR A 394 -27.66 15.64 17.12
C THR A 394 -27.65 15.78 15.61
N TYR A 395 -26.84 14.99 14.91
CA TYR A 395 -26.79 15.00 13.45
C TYR A 395 -27.78 14.00 12.87
N ILE A 396 -28.60 14.44 11.92
CA ILE A 396 -29.55 13.55 11.21
C ILE A 396 -28.75 12.50 10.44
N GLY A 397 -29.07 11.22 10.68
CA GLY A 397 -28.35 10.09 10.08
C GLY A 397 -27.13 9.63 10.85
N SER A 398 -26.87 10.16 12.05
CA SER A 398 -25.84 9.66 12.94
C SER A 398 -26.08 8.20 13.34
N LEU A 399 -25.00 7.46 13.53
CA LEU A 399 -25.00 6.06 13.92
C LEU A 399 -24.00 5.86 15.08
N PRO A 400 -24.25 4.86 15.94
CA PRO A 400 -23.27 4.41 16.92
C PRO A 400 -21.97 3.95 16.25
N GLY A 401 -20.90 3.96 17.00
CA GLY A 401 -19.61 3.42 16.54
C GLY A 401 -19.67 1.96 16.16
N LYS A 402 -18.74 1.52 15.34
CA LYS A 402 -18.73 0.15 14.81
C LYS A 402 -18.65 -0.91 15.91
N ILE A 403 -18.00 -0.64 17.04
CA ILE A 403 -17.94 -1.58 18.17
C ILE A 403 -19.36 -1.85 18.70
N ILE A 404 -20.14 -0.80 18.94
CA ILE A 404 -21.52 -0.92 19.39
C ILE A 404 -22.41 -1.61 18.34
N GLN A 405 -22.20 -1.29 17.05
CA GLN A 405 -22.89 -1.99 15.96
C GLN A 405 -22.58 -3.50 15.96
N MET A 406 -21.34 -3.89 16.25
CA MET A 406 -20.95 -5.30 16.35
C MET A 406 -21.57 -5.97 17.57
N MET A 407 -21.69 -5.27 18.71
CA MET A 407 -22.39 -5.77 19.88
C MET A 407 -23.87 -6.06 19.58
N LYS A 408 -24.57 -5.15 18.91
CA LYS A 408 -25.93 -5.37 18.43
C LYS A 408 -26.02 -6.59 17.51
N LYS A 409 -25.10 -6.70 16.54
CA LYS A 409 -25.06 -7.83 15.60
C LYS A 409 -24.80 -9.16 16.28
N ALA A 410 -23.96 -9.19 17.30
CA ALA A 410 -23.71 -10.38 18.12
C ALA A 410 -24.92 -10.82 18.94
N GLY A 411 -25.75 -9.88 19.42
CA GLY A 411 -26.89 -10.15 20.24
C GLY A 411 -26.59 -10.75 21.62
N THR A 412 -25.30 -10.76 22.02
CA THR A 412 -24.79 -11.22 23.30
C THR A 412 -23.76 -10.25 23.86
N LYS A 413 -23.70 -10.12 25.21
CA LYS A 413 -22.77 -9.22 25.89
C LYS A 413 -21.31 -9.70 25.84
N ASN A 414 -21.08 -10.98 25.60
CA ASN A 414 -19.79 -11.63 25.66
C ASN A 414 -19.34 -12.27 24.34
N PRO A 415 -19.47 -11.58 23.18
CA PRO A 415 -19.05 -12.13 21.90
C PRO A 415 -17.53 -12.20 21.80
N LEU A 416 -17.04 -12.87 20.75
CA LEU A 416 -15.69 -12.69 20.24
C LEU A 416 -15.73 -11.70 19.08
N ILE A 417 -15.08 -10.55 19.23
CA ILE A 417 -14.91 -9.54 18.18
C ILE A 417 -13.52 -9.67 17.58
N LEU A 418 -13.47 -10.02 16.29
CA LEU A 418 -12.23 -10.06 15.53
C LEU A 418 -11.99 -8.71 14.86
N LEU A 419 -10.93 -8.02 15.25
CA LEU A 419 -10.45 -6.80 14.62
C LEU A 419 -9.44 -7.16 13.55
N ASP A 420 -9.83 -7.03 12.29
CA ASP A 420 -9.02 -7.49 11.15
C ASP A 420 -8.22 -6.33 10.54
N GLU A 421 -6.96 -6.60 10.17
CA GLU A 421 -6.02 -5.66 9.54
C GLU A 421 -5.67 -4.44 10.42
N ILE A 422 -5.32 -4.70 11.70
CA ILE A 422 -4.98 -3.62 12.65
C ILE A 422 -3.69 -2.86 12.28
N ASP A 423 -2.80 -3.48 11.53
CA ASP A 423 -1.58 -2.89 10.98
C ASP A 423 -1.83 -1.84 9.87
N LYS A 424 -3.09 -1.72 9.41
CA LYS A 424 -3.48 -0.77 8.35
C LYS A 424 -4.31 0.40 8.87
N ILE A 425 -4.35 0.62 10.16
CA ILE A 425 -4.97 1.81 10.74
C ILE A 425 -4.11 3.01 10.39
N GLY A 426 -4.72 4.01 9.75
CA GLY A 426 -4.05 5.27 9.42
C GLY A 426 -4.29 6.33 10.46
N ASN A 427 -3.28 7.16 10.75
CA ASN A 427 -3.46 8.40 11.50
C ASN A 427 -3.68 9.54 10.50
N ASP A 428 -4.73 10.32 10.72
CA ASP A 428 -5.03 11.52 9.93
C ASP A 428 -5.31 12.69 10.90
N TYR A 429 -5.21 13.91 10.40
CA TYR A 429 -5.51 15.13 11.17
C TYR A 429 -6.98 15.21 11.68
N ARG A 430 -7.85 14.30 11.27
CA ARG A 430 -9.29 14.24 11.66
C ARG A 430 -9.55 13.47 12.96
N GLY A 431 -8.56 12.90 13.57
CA GLY A 431 -8.70 12.10 14.79
C GLY A 431 -7.72 10.93 14.84
N ASP A 432 -7.60 10.34 16.02
CA ASP A 432 -6.76 9.16 16.24
C ASP A 432 -7.63 7.94 16.55
N PRO A 433 -7.99 7.13 15.54
CA PRO A 433 -8.77 5.92 15.76
C PRO A 433 -8.05 4.91 16.68
N SER A 434 -6.73 5.01 16.80
CA SER A 434 -5.95 4.12 17.65
C SER A 434 -6.20 4.40 19.13
N SER A 435 -6.35 5.66 19.51
CA SER A 435 -6.71 6.06 20.88
C SER A 435 -8.11 5.56 21.26
N ALA A 436 -9.07 5.63 20.33
CA ALA A 436 -10.41 5.08 20.57
C ALA A 436 -10.41 3.56 20.71
N LEU A 437 -9.54 2.88 19.94
CA LEU A 437 -9.36 1.44 20.10
C LEU A 437 -8.68 1.08 21.41
N LEU A 438 -7.68 1.86 21.85
CA LEU A 438 -7.04 1.63 23.14
C LEU A 438 -8.05 1.63 24.28
N GLU A 439 -8.99 2.59 24.32
CA GLU A 439 -10.04 2.62 25.32
C GLU A 439 -10.91 1.35 25.31
N ALA A 440 -11.28 0.87 24.12
CA ALA A 440 -12.09 -0.33 23.99
C ALA A 440 -11.32 -1.62 24.34
N LEU A 441 -10.01 -1.63 24.09
CA LEU A 441 -9.15 -2.80 24.24
C LEU A 441 -8.49 -2.89 25.63
N ASP A 442 -8.35 -1.76 26.33
CA ASP A 442 -7.74 -1.72 27.66
C ASP A 442 -8.70 -2.25 28.73
N PRO A 443 -8.34 -3.35 29.44
CA PRO A 443 -9.17 -3.92 30.49
C PRO A 443 -9.48 -2.97 31.67
N GLU A 444 -8.68 -1.91 31.84
CA GLU A 444 -8.90 -0.90 32.87
C GLU A 444 -9.93 0.16 32.46
N GLN A 445 -10.10 0.40 31.15
CA GLN A 445 -10.99 1.43 30.59
C GLN A 445 -12.23 0.86 29.91
N ASN A 446 -12.19 -0.36 29.41
CA ASN A 446 -13.27 -0.97 28.61
C ASN A 446 -14.59 -1.21 29.37
N THR A 447 -14.58 -1.12 30.70
CA THR A 447 -15.79 -1.19 31.53
C THR A 447 -16.68 0.04 31.36
N THR A 448 -16.10 1.16 30.96
CA THR A 448 -16.75 2.46 30.81
C THR A 448 -16.54 3.03 29.40
N PHE A 449 -16.59 2.14 28.38
CA PHE A 449 -16.46 2.57 26.99
C PHE A 449 -17.58 3.54 26.62
N ASN A 450 -17.19 4.75 26.21
CA ASN A 450 -18.13 5.83 25.90
C ASN A 450 -18.30 6.00 24.38
N ASP A 451 -19.48 5.65 23.88
CA ASP A 451 -19.87 5.92 22.49
C ASP A 451 -20.61 7.26 22.42
N HIS A 452 -20.22 8.14 21.49
CA HIS A 452 -20.76 9.49 21.35
C HIS A 452 -22.23 9.52 20.93
N TYR A 453 -22.74 8.45 20.29
CA TYR A 453 -24.15 8.33 19.95
C TYR A 453 -24.98 7.87 21.13
N LEU A 454 -24.49 6.88 21.89
CA LEU A 454 -25.19 6.36 23.05
C LEU A 454 -25.18 7.36 24.22
N GLU A 455 -24.07 8.10 24.39
CA GLU A 455 -23.83 9.02 25.51
C GLU A 455 -24.05 8.37 26.88
N VAL A 456 -23.80 7.08 26.98
CA VAL A 456 -23.80 6.25 28.20
C VAL A 456 -22.65 5.29 28.12
N ASP A 457 -22.13 4.91 29.26
CA ASP A 457 -21.05 3.94 29.33
C ASP A 457 -21.58 2.54 28.99
N TYR A 458 -20.83 1.85 28.14
CA TYR A 458 -21.10 0.47 27.75
C TYR A 458 -19.95 -0.44 28.21
N ASP A 459 -20.28 -1.45 28.99
CA ASP A 459 -19.32 -2.38 29.55
C ASP A 459 -18.91 -3.44 28.52
N LEU A 460 -17.67 -3.36 28.05
CA LEU A 460 -17.05 -4.28 27.11
C LEU A 460 -16.15 -5.34 27.79
N SER A 461 -16.13 -5.40 29.13
CA SER A 461 -15.22 -6.28 29.89
C SER A 461 -15.42 -7.78 29.66
N ASP A 462 -16.63 -8.18 29.23
CA ASP A 462 -16.96 -9.57 28.89
C ASP A 462 -16.62 -9.92 27.42
N VAL A 463 -16.28 -8.93 26.60
CA VAL A 463 -15.96 -9.12 25.17
C VAL A 463 -14.56 -9.70 25.01
N MET A 464 -14.44 -10.74 24.21
CA MET A 464 -13.14 -11.27 23.82
C MET A 464 -12.67 -10.61 22.52
N PHE A 465 -11.65 -9.78 22.59
CA PHE A 465 -11.03 -9.19 21.41
C PHE A 465 -9.90 -10.07 20.89
N VAL A 466 -9.92 -10.32 19.60
CA VAL A 466 -8.82 -10.95 18.86
C VAL A 466 -8.47 -10.05 17.70
N THR A 467 -7.18 -9.79 17.49
CA THR A 467 -6.73 -8.92 16.40
C THR A 467 -5.97 -9.73 15.34
N THR A 468 -5.99 -9.24 14.10
CA THR A 468 -5.15 -9.80 13.03
C THR A 468 -4.33 -8.71 12.39
N ALA A 469 -3.11 -9.05 12.00
CA ALA A 469 -2.21 -8.17 11.27
C ALA A 469 -1.44 -8.96 10.20
N ASN A 470 -0.99 -8.29 9.16
CA ASN A 470 -0.08 -8.90 8.20
C ASN A 470 1.38 -8.67 8.61
N THR A 471 1.65 -7.51 9.20
CA THR A 471 2.99 -7.08 9.66
C THR A 471 2.94 -6.65 11.12
N LEU A 472 4.11 -6.47 11.74
CA LEU A 472 4.24 -5.91 13.09
C LEU A 472 4.26 -4.38 13.11
N ASN A 473 3.93 -3.74 11.98
CA ASN A 473 3.82 -2.29 11.90
C ASN A 473 2.52 -1.80 12.58
N ILE A 474 2.42 -2.08 13.86
CA ILE A 474 1.31 -1.71 14.74
C ILE A 474 1.83 -0.61 15.67
N LEU A 475 0.98 0.33 16.01
CA LEU A 475 1.35 1.39 16.95
C LEU A 475 1.82 0.81 18.29
N PRO A 476 2.98 1.26 18.83
CA PRO A 476 3.55 0.71 20.05
C PRO A 476 2.58 0.59 21.22
N PRO A 477 1.72 1.57 21.55
CA PRO A 477 0.79 1.46 22.67
C PRO A 477 -0.26 0.34 22.51
N LEU A 478 -0.63 0.00 21.27
CA LEU A 478 -1.50 -1.14 20.98
C LEU A 478 -0.72 -2.45 21.09
N LEU A 479 0.49 -2.49 20.55
CA LEU A 479 1.34 -3.66 20.54
C LEU A 479 1.70 -4.12 21.95
N ASP A 480 1.97 -3.20 22.88
CA ASP A 480 2.29 -3.49 24.30
C ASP A 480 1.16 -4.21 25.05
N ARG A 481 -0.07 -4.11 24.54
CA ARG A 481 -1.25 -4.79 25.11
C ARG A 481 -1.60 -6.10 24.41
N MET A 482 -0.79 -6.50 23.43
CA MET A 482 -1.07 -7.66 22.59
C MET A 482 -0.12 -8.82 22.87
N GLU A 483 -0.67 -10.00 22.98
CA GLU A 483 0.09 -11.23 22.88
C GLU A 483 0.18 -11.65 21.41
N VAL A 484 1.37 -11.47 20.84
CA VAL A 484 1.62 -11.71 19.42
C VAL A 484 1.88 -13.19 19.15
N ILE A 485 1.00 -13.82 18.39
CA ILE A 485 1.19 -15.17 17.85
C ILE A 485 1.52 -15.06 16.36
N ARG A 486 2.74 -15.44 15.99
CA ARG A 486 3.21 -15.43 14.60
C ARG A 486 2.77 -16.67 13.86
N LEU A 487 2.07 -16.47 12.76
CA LEU A 487 1.70 -17.52 11.81
C LEU A 487 2.68 -17.45 10.63
N ALA A 488 3.44 -18.54 10.47
CA ALA A 488 4.30 -18.66 9.30
C ALA A 488 3.50 -19.11 8.06
N GLY A 489 4.14 -19.04 6.90
CA GLY A 489 3.60 -19.61 5.68
C GLY A 489 3.56 -21.14 5.73
N TYR A 490 2.76 -21.73 4.84
CA TYR A 490 2.61 -23.18 4.71
C TYR A 490 3.63 -23.79 3.77
N THR A 491 4.07 -25.00 4.10
CA THR A 491 4.85 -25.86 3.20
C THR A 491 3.98 -26.38 2.05
N GLU A 492 4.60 -26.92 1.00
CA GLU A 492 3.87 -27.52 -0.13
C GLU A 492 2.94 -28.65 0.34
N ASP A 493 3.44 -29.53 1.23
CA ASP A 493 2.65 -30.64 1.76
C ASP A 493 1.48 -30.17 2.63
N GLU A 494 1.69 -29.15 3.47
CA GLU A 494 0.60 -28.54 4.24
C GLU A 494 -0.45 -27.93 3.32
N LYS A 495 -0.05 -27.23 2.24
CA LYS A 495 -0.98 -26.68 1.24
C LYS A 495 -1.79 -27.75 0.55
N ILE A 496 -1.17 -28.88 0.18
CA ILE A 496 -1.88 -30.04 -0.41
C ILE A 496 -2.91 -30.58 0.56
N ASN A 497 -2.54 -30.78 1.82
CA ASN A 497 -3.46 -31.27 2.85
C ASN A 497 -4.60 -30.28 3.12
N ILE A 498 -4.30 -28.98 3.19
CA ILE A 498 -5.31 -27.93 3.35
C ILE A 498 -6.24 -27.90 2.14
N ALA A 499 -5.70 -28.01 0.93
CA ALA A 499 -6.48 -28.04 -0.28
C ALA A 499 -7.49 -29.20 -0.27
N ASN A 500 -7.06 -30.41 0.07
CA ASN A 500 -7.90 -31.58 0.11
C ASN A 500 -8.95 -31.56 1.22
N LYS A 501 -8.53 -31.19 2.44
CA LYS A 501 -9.43 -31.25 3.60
C LYS A 501 -10.42 -30.10 3.64
N PHE A 502 -10.04 -28.91 3.15
CA PHE A 502 -10.84 -27.71 3.38
C PHE A 502 -11.22 -26.98 2.10
N LEU A 503 -10.24 -26.69 1.20
CA LEU A 503 -10.51 -25.81 0.07
C LEU A 503 -11.35 -26.52 -1.00
N LEU A 504 -10.99 -27.73 -1.37
CA LEU A 504 -11.67 -28.47 -2.41
C LEU A 504 -13.14 -28.78 -2.04
N PRO A 505 -13.46 -29.34 -0.84
CA PRO A 505 -14.84 -29.55 -0.43
C PRO A 505 -15.64 -28.25 -0.36
N LYS A 506 -15.04 -27.17 0.11
CA LYS A 506 -15.67 -25.86 0.15
C LYS A 506 -15.98 -25.36 -1.26
N GLN A 507 -15.03 -25.39 -2.18
CA GLN A 507 -15.21 -24.90 -3.55
C GLN A 507 -16.15 -25.77 -4.37
N ILE A 508 -16.20 -27.07 -4.15
CA ILE A 508 -17.20 -27.97 -4.71
C ILE A 508 -18.61 -27.53 -4.28
N LYS A 509 -18.80 -27.31 -3.00
CA LYS A 509 -20.09 -26.85 -2.46
C LYS A 509 -20.48 -25.44 -2.94
N ASP A 510 -19.55 -24.49 -2.87
CA ASP A 510 -19.80 -23.08 -3.20
C ASP A 510 -20.10 -22.87 -4.70
N ASN A 511 -19.55 -23.72 -5.57
CA ASN A 511 -19.78 -23.67 -7.03
C ASN A 511 -20.85 -24.65 -7.51
N GLY A 512 -21.49 -25.42 -6.61
CA GLY A 512 -22.57 -26.35 -6.97
C GLY A 512 -22.12 -27.58 -7.76
N VAL A 513 -20.87 -28.00 -7.61
CA VAL A 513 -20.32 -29.23 -8.22
C VAL A 513 -20.80 -30.43 -7.39
N LYS A 514 -21.23 -31.50 -8.04
CA LYS A 514 -21.58 -32.75 -7.36
C LYS A 514 -20.35 -33.64 -7.16
N ASP A 515 -20.39 -34.50 -6.13
CA ASP A 515 -19.23 -35.26 -5.65
C ASP A 515 -18.50 -36.10 -6.72
N LYS A 516 -19.17 -36.48 -7.83
CA LYS A 516 -18.57 -37.28 -8.89
C LYS A 516 -18.20 -36.50 -10.14
N GLU A 517 -18.57 -35.22 -10.21
CA GLU A 517 -18.43 -34.42 -11.42
C GLU A 517 -17.01 -33.88 -11.61
N MET A 518 -16.21 -33.77 -10.53
CA MET A 518 -14.85 -33.28 -10.59
C MET A 518 -13.92 -34.23 -9.86
N LYS A 519 -12.90 -34.72 -10.55
CA LYS A 519 -11.79 -35.50 -9.97
C LYS A 519 -10.51 -34.69 -10.07
N LEU A 520 -9.82 -34.53 -8.94
CA LEU A 520 -8.59 -33.77 -8.80
C LEU A 520 -7.61 -34.56 -7.93
N ASP A 521 -6.52 -35.04 -8.52
CA ASP A 521 -5.50 -35.78 -7.80
C ASP A 521 -4.50 -34.87 -7.09
N ASN A 522 -3.79 -35.39 -6.09
CA ASN A 522 -2.77 -34.65 -5.33
C ASN A 522 -1.66 -34.07 -6.20
N ASP A 523 -1.28 -34.80 -7.26
CA ASP A 523 -0.25 -34.36 -8.21
C ASP A 523 -0.68 -33.11 -8.99
N ILE A 524 -1.98 -32.99 -9.29
CA ILE A 524 -2.52 -31.81 -9.94
C ILE A 524 -2.55 -30.61 -8.96
N ILE A 525 -2.96 -30.84 -7.71
CA ILE A 525 -2.91 -29.79 -6.68
C ILE A 525 -1.48 -29.30 -6.50
N LYS A 526 -0.50 -30.21 -6.48
CA LYS A 526 0.92 -29.91 -6.41
C LYS A 526 1.37 -29.06 -7.59
N GLU A 527 0.95 -29.42 -8.80
CA GLU A 527 1.25 -28.66 -10.01
C GLU A 527 0.60 -27.25 -9.97
N VAL A 528 -0.64 -27.13 -9.50
CA VAL A 528 -1.30 -25.83 -9.31
C VAL A 528 -0.53 -24.98 -8.32
N ILE A 529 -0.07 -25.54 -7.20
CA ILE A 529 0.74 -24.84 -6.21
C ILE A 529 2.04 -24.32 -6.84
N ARG A 530 2.73 -25.14 -7.62
CA ARG A 530 4.04 -24.83 -8.21
C ARG A 530 3.97 -23.85 -9.37
N SER A 531 3.03 -24.08 -10.29
CA SER A 531 3.01 -23.40 -11.58
C SER A 531 2.01 -22.26 -11.67
N TYR A 532 1.01 -22.18 -10.78
CA TYR A 532 -0.05 -21.18 -10.85
C TYR A 532 -0.16 -20.28 -9.61
N THR A 533 0.54 -20.61 -8.52
CA THR A 533 0.52 -19.80 -7.29
C THR A 533 1.93 -19.47 -6.80
N LYS A 534 2.09 -18.25 -6.27
CA LYS A 534 3.32 -17.79 -5.60
C LYS A 534 2.88 -17.04 -4.35
N GLU A 535 2.67 -17.74 -3.24
CA GLU A 535 2.20 -17.19 -1.98
C GLU A 535 2.65 -18.05 -0.79
N SER A 536 2.72 -17.45 0.39
CA SER A 536 2.96 -18.18 1.64
C SER A 536 1.72 -18.88 2.17
N GLY A 537 0.55 -18.29 1.98
CA GLY A 537 -0.74 -18.85 2.39
C GLY A 537 -1.37 -19.73 1.31
N VAL A 538 -2.72 -19.80 1.33
CA VAL A 538 -3.52 -20.60 0.41
C VAL A 538 -4.63 -19.81 -0.30
N ARG A 539 -4.60 -18.49 -0.28
CA ARG A 539 -5.67 -17.63 -0.83
C ARG A 539 -5.73 -17.69 -2.37
N ASN A 540 -4.56 -17.66 -3.03
CA ASN A 540 -4.51 -17.79 -4.48
C ASN A 540 -4.79 -19.24 -4.91
N LEU A 541 -4.31 -20.22 -4.13
CA LEU A 541 -4.64 -21.62 -4.34
C LEU A 541 -6.15 -21.85 -4.30
N GLU A 542 -6.85 -21.29 -3.32
CA GLU A 542 -8.31 -21.32 -3.26
C GLU A 542 -8.96 -20.70 -4.49
N ARG A 543 -8.44 -19.58 -4.99
CA ARG A 543 -8.93 -18.92 -6.21
C ARG A 543 -8.72 -19.77 -7.45
N GLU A 544 -7.56 -20.41 -7.60
CA GLU A 544 -7.30 -21.27 -8.75
C GLU A 544 -8.16 -22.55 -8.68
N ILE A 545 -8.36 -23.17 -7.49
CA ILE A 545 -9.31 -24.28 -7.30
C ILE A 545 -10.74 -23.84 -7.65
N SER A 546 -11.16 -22.64 -7.24
CA SER A 546 -12.46 -22.08 -7.61
C SER A 546 -12.62 -21.89 -9.13
N LYS A 547 -11.54 -21.51 -9.85
CA LYS A 547 -11.58 -21.43 -11.31
C LYS A 547 -11.75 -22.80 -11.95
N LEU A 548 -11.04 -23.82 -11.43
CA LEU A 548 -11.21 -25.21 -11.89
C LEU A 548 -12.66 -25.63 -11.73
N ALA A 549 -13.25 -25.46 -10.53
CA ALA A 549 -14.63 -25.81 -10.26
C ALA A 549 -15.62 -25.11 -11.20
N ARG A 550 -15.47 -23.79 -11.41
CA ARG A 550 -16.34 -23.03 -12.32
C ARG A 550 -16.25 -23.49 -13.77
N LYS A 551 -15.04 -23.82 -14.26
CA LYS A 551 -14.88 -24.34 -15.64
C LYS A 551 -15.43 -25.75 -15.79
N VAL A 552 -15.33 -26.59 -14.75
CA VAL A 552 -15.99 -27.89 -14.68
C VAL A 552 -17.50 -27.73 -14.78
N VAL A 553 -18.09 -26.85 -13.98
CA VAL A 553 -19.54 -26.55 -14.04
C VAL A 553 -19.94 -26.07 -15.43
N LYS A 554 -19.16 -25.18 -16.05
CA LYS A 554 -19.42 -24.71 -17.41
C LYS A 554 -19.52 -25.90 -18.39
N LYS A 555 -18.54 -26.80 -18.41
CA LYS A 555 -18.50 -27.99 -19.31
C LYS A 555 -19.68 -28.94 -19.09
N ILE A 556 -20.07 -29.12 -17.83
CA ILE A 556 -21.21 -30.00 -17.50
C ILE A 556 -22.53 -29.37 -17.93
N VAL A 557 -22.74 -28.07 -17.67
CA VAL A 557 -23.97 -27.34 -18.02
C VAL A 557 -24.09 -27.17 -19.54
N SER A 558 -22.97 -27.00 -20.26
CA SER A 558 -22.97 -27.00 -21.75
C SER A 558 -23.17 -28.37 -22.36
N GLY A 559 -23.22 -29.44 -21.58
CA GLY A 559 -23.45 -30.82 -22.05
C GLY A 559 -22.22 -31.44 -22.72
N GLU A 560 -21.05 -30.84 -22.63
CA GLU A 560 -19.80 -31.33 -23.20
C GLU A 560 -19.32 -32.60 -22.50
N GLU A 561 -19.38 -32.66 -21.17
CA GLU A 561 -18.89 -33.76 -20.35
C GLU A 561 -19.83 -33.99 -19.15
N LYS A 562 -19.97 -35.20 -18.68
CA LYS A 562 -20.75 -35.55 -17.46
C LYS A 562 -19.86 -35.65 -16.22
N GLU A 563 -18.62 -36.04 -16.39
CA GLU A 563 -17.56 -36.06 -15.37
C GLU A 563 -16.29 -35.49 -15.99
N VAL A 564 -15.60 -34.61 -15.24
CA VAL A 564 -14.38 -33.99 -15.71
C VAL A 564 -13.21 -34.46 -14.86
N ASN A 565 -12.29 -35.18 -15.50
CA ASN A 565 -11.03 -35.56 -14.87
C ASN A 565 -9.93 -34.58 -15.25
N ILE A 566 -9.43 -33.84 -14.26
CA ILE A 566 -8.37 -32.86 -14.46
C ILE A 566 -7.01 -33.56 -14.28
N ASN A 567 -6.17 -33.47 -15.31
CA ASN A 567 -4.82 -34.03 -15.33
C ASN A 567 -3.81 -33.00 -15.86
N ASN A 568 -2.51 -33.32 -15.79
CA ASN A 568 -1.44 -32.39 -16.21
C ASN A 568 -1.53 -31.95 -17.68
N LYS A 569 -2.15 -32.80 -18.56
CA LYS A 569 -2.27 -32.50 -19.99
C LYS A 569 -3.34 -31.45 -20.28
N ASN A 570 -4.44 -31.47 -19.51
CA ASN A 570 -5.57 -30.57 -19.72
C ASN A 570 -5.62 -29.41 -18.71
N LEU A 571 -4.69 -29.36 -17.75
CA LEU A 571 -4.66 -28.28 -16.71
C LEU A 571 -4.55 -26.91 -17.34
N SER A 572 -3.80 -26.76 -18.44
CA SER A 572 -3.65 -25.53 -19.19
C SER A 572 -4.97 -25.03 -19.80
N ASP A 573 -5.90 -25.92 -20.15
CA ASP A 573 -7.21 -25.54 -20.70
C ASP A 573 -8.09 -24.91 -19.64
N PHE A 574 -7.90 -25.31 -18.38
CA PHE A 574 -8.63 -24.79 -17.23
C PHE A 574 -8.00 -23.52 -16.67
N LEU A 575 -6.68 -23.46 -16.45
CA LEU A 575 -6.02 -22.35 -15.76
C LEU A 575 -5.26 -21.40 -16.67
N GLY A 576 -5.07 -21.80 -17.95
CA GLY A 576 -4.24 -21.09 -18.92
C GLY A 576 -2.76 -21.48 -18.81
N ILE A 577 -1.90 -20.69 -19.44
CA ILE A 577 -0.45 -20.93 -19.43
C ILE A 577 0.08 -20.82 -17.99
N ALA A 578 1.01 -21.73 -17.63
CA ALA A 578 1.69 -21.70 -16.34
C ALA A 578 2.33 -20.33 -16.10
N LYS A 579 2.03 -19.76 -14.93
CA LYS A 579 2.49 -18.39 -14.58
C LYS A 579 3.89 -18.37 -14.01
N PHE A 580 4.28 -19.46 -13.38
CA PHE A 580 5.55 -19.60 -12.68
C PHE A 580 6.25 -20.86 -13.13
N LYS A 581 7.56 -20.79 -13.25
CA LYS A 581 8.37 -21.98 -13.47
C LYS A 581 8.97 -22.43 -12.15
N PHE A 582 8.77 -23.69 -11.80
CA PHE A 582 9.31 -24.27 -10.59
C PHE A 582 10.76 -24.70 -10.83
N GLY A 583 11.66 -24.35 -9.88
CA GLY A 583 13.03 -24.88 -9.90
C GLY A 583 13.97 -24.23 -10.92
N GLU A 584 13.77 -22.94 -11.26
CA GLU A 584 14.78 -22.21 -12.05
C GLU A 584 16.06 -21.95 -11.26
N LEU A 585 16.81 -23.02 -11.01
CA LEU A 585 18.24 -22.87 -10.73
C LEU A 585 18.94 -22.49 -12.05
N GLU A 586 19.99 -21.66 -11.95
CA GLU A 586 20.86 -21.43 -13.10
C GLU A 586 21.32 -22.77 -13.68
N ALA A 587 21.39 -22.85 -15.00
CA ALA A 587 21.81 -24.09 -15.67
C ALA A 587 23.25 -24.47 -15.32
N GLU A 588 24.10 -23.47 -15.03
CA GLU A 588 25.53 -23.63 -14.79
C GLU A 588 26.01 -22.71 -13.65
N ASN A 589 27.17 -23.05 -13.08
CA ASN A 589 27.86 -22.19 -12.13
C ASN A 589 28.41 -20.95 -12.87
N ARG A 590 28.06 -19.76 -12.40
CA ARG A 590 28.44 -18.52 -13.10
C ARG A 590 29.26 -17.60 -12.21
N VAL A 591 30.10 -16.80 -12.86
CA VAL A 591 30.92 -15.77 -12.21
C VAL A 591 30.04 -14.56 -11.89
N GLY A 592 30.13 -14.05 -10.65
CA GLY A 592 29.45 -12.85 -10.21
C GLY A 592 27.95 -13.00 -9.95
N ILE A 593 27.36 -14.21 -10.12
CA ILE A 593 25.94 -14.49 -9.87
C ILE A 593 25.81 -15.32 -8.60
N VAL A 594 25.03 -14.80 -7.65
CA VAL A 594 24.80 -15.42 -6.34
C VAL A 594 23.31 -15.54 -6.07
N THR A 595 22.93 -16.65 -5.48
CA THR A 595 21.56 -16.85 -5.00
C THR A 595 21.45 -16.43 -3.55
N GLY A 596 20.79 -15.32 -3.29
CA GLY A 596 20.41 -14.86 -1.96
C GLY A 596 18.98 -15.28 -1.62
N LEU A 597 18.59 -15.06 -0.37
CA LEU A 597 17.23 -15.32 0.13
C LEU A 597 16.67 -14.05 0.73
N ALA A 598 15.50 -13.65 0.25
CA ALA A 598 14.74 -12.50 0.75
C ALA A 598 13.45 -12.96 1.45
N TRP A 599 12.96 -12.13 2.34
CA TRP A 599 11.64 -12.24 2.93
C TRP A 599 10.78 -11.05 2.49
N THR A 600 9.55 -11.33 2.10
CA THR A 600 8.55 -10.36 1.69
C THR A 600 7.23 -10.62 2.43
N GLU A 601 6.30 -9.68 2.39
CA GLU A 601 4.95 -9.87 2.96
C GLU A 601 4.21 -11.08 2.37
N TYR A 602 4.61 -11.52 1.17
CA TYR A 602 4.05 -12.70 0.49
C TYR A 602 4.79 -13.99 0.80
N GLY A 603 5.89 -13.92 1.56
CA GLY A 603 6.73 -15.05 1.98
C GLY A 603 8.18 -14.92 1.54
N GLY A 604 8.90 -16.04 1.65
CA GLY A 604 10.29 -16.10 1.20
C GLY A 604 10.39 -16.14 -0.32
N GLU A 605 11.40 -15.44 -0.86
CA GLU A 605 11.76 -15.40 -2.27
C GLU A 605 13.25 -15.61 -2.49
N ILE A 606 13.58 -16.11 -3.68
CA ILE A 606 14.97 -16.15 -4.14
C ILE A 606 15.35 -14.79 -4.66
N LEU A 607 16.52 -14.35 -4.26
CA LEU A 607 17.10 -13.09 -4.69
C LEU A 607 18.35 -13.38 -5.52
N LYS A 608 18.32 -13.12 -6.81
CA LYS A 608 19.55 -13.17 -7.63
C LYS A 608 20.34 -11.87 -7.44
N ILE A 609 21.61 -12.01 -7.17
CA ILE A 609 22.56 -10.91 -7.04
C ILE A 609 23.58 -11.07 -8.14
N GLU A 610 23.66 -10.10 -9.02
CA GLU A 610 24.56 -10.11 -10.16
C GLU A 610 25.59 -8.99 -10.00
N THR A 611 26.86 -9.33 -10.06
CA THR A 611 27.97 -8.36 -10.04
C THR A 611 28.81 -8.50 -11.27
N VAL A 612 28.99 -7.39 -11.97
CA VAL A 612 29.88 -7.28 -13.13
C VAL A 612 30.97 -6.25 -12.84
N THR A 613 32.18 -6.57 -13.23
CA THR A 613 33.30 -5.63 -13.18
C THR A 613 33.69 -5.20 -14.59
N MET A 614 33.97 -3.91 -14.77
CA MET A 614 34.37 -3.32 -16.03
C MET A 614 35.55 -2.38 -15.82
N PRO A 615 36.37 -2.08 -16.85
CA PRO A 615 37.44 -1.07 -16.75
C PRO A 615 36.84 0.28 -16.31
N GLY A 616 37.47 0.94 -15.33
CA GLY A 616 36.93 2.19 -14.78
C GLY A 616 37.82 2.83 -13.75
N LYS A 617 37.24 3.58 -12.81
CA LYS A 617 37.94 4.37 -11.78
C LYS A 617 37.51 4.00 -10.36
N GLY A 618 37.06 2.77 -10.14
CA GLY A 618 36.61 2.28 -8.82
C GLY A 618 35.20 2.67 -8.45
N ARG A 619 34.38 3.16 -9.40
CA ARG A 619 32.98 3.56 -9.14
C ARG A 619 32.12 2.35 -8.84
N MET A 620 31.11 2.55 -7.98
CA MET A 620 30.08 1.55 -7.67
C MET A 620 28.76 2.02 -8.25
N GLN A 621 28.18 1.22 -9.12
CA GLN A 621 26.80 1.38 -9.60
C GLN A 621 25.92 0.32 -8.96
N ILE A 622 24.74 0.71 -8.52
CA ILE A 622 23.76 -0.17 -7.87
C ILE A 622 22.43 0.03 -8.60
N THR A 623 21.82 -1.08 -9.05
CA THR A 623 20.51 -1.07 -9.73
C THR A 623 19.61 -2.18 -9.21
N GLY A 624 18.27 -2.04 -9.35
CA GLY A 624 17.29 -3.03 -8.90
C GLY A 624 16.31 -2.51 -7.85
N LYS A 625 16.12 -1.17 -7.72
CA LYS A 625 15.26 -0.52 -6.71
C LYS A 625 15.60 -0.98 -5.28
N LEU A 626 16.86 -0.89 -4.92
CA LEU A 626 17.34 -1.21 -3.59
C LEU A 626 17.09 -0.04 -2.64
N GLY A 627 16.50 -0.31 -1.48
CA GLY A 627 16.34 0.65 -0.40
C GLY A 627 17.68 1.03 0.25
N ASP A 628 17.64 2.02 1.14
CA ASP A 628 18.85 2.63 1.71
C ASP A 628 19.68 1.62 2.51
N VAL A 629 19.04 0.77 3.32
CA VAL A 629 19.74 -0.26 4.12
C VAL A 629 20.48 -1.26 3.23
N MET A 630 19.86 -1.67 2.12
CA MET A 630 20.48 -2.61 1.20
C MET A 630 21.63 -1.96 0.42
N GLN A 631 21.54 -0.66 0.07
CA GLN A 631 22.63 0.10 -0.54
C GLN A 631 23.81 0.28 0.42
N GLU A 632 23.56 0.49 1.71
CA GLU A 632 24.60 0.51 2.75
C GLU A 632 25.29 -0.85 2.88
N SER A 633 24.53 -1.94 2.86
CA SER A 633 25.06 -3.30 2.88
C SER A 633 26.00 -3.58 1.71
N VAL A 634 25.70 -3.07 0.50
CA VAL A 634 26.58 -3.16 -0.66
C VAL A 634 27.89 -2.40 -0.42
N LYS A 635 27.83 -1.19 0.14
CA LYS A 635 29.02 -0.39 0.45
C LYS A 635 29.90 -1.06 1.51
N ALA A 636 29.27 -1.62 2.57
CA ALA A 636 29.95 -2.37 3.61
C ALA A 636 30.64 -3.63 3.05
N ALA A 637 29.93 -4.38 2.20
CA ALA A 637 30.48 -5.56 1.53
C ALA A 637 31.73 -5.21 0.68
N LYS A 638 31.67 -4.13 -0.12
CA LYS A 638 32.84 -3.66 -0.90
C LYS A 638 34.02 -3.29 -0.01
N SER A 639 33.76 -2.56 1.07
CA SER A 639 34.80 -2.13 2.03
C SER A 639 35.45 -3.33 2.70
N PHE A 640 34.66 -4.31 3.12
CA PHE A 640 35.17 -5.56 3.67
C PHE A 640 36.02 -6.34 2.66
N VAL A 641 35.54 -6.54 1.43
CA VAL A 641 36.34 -7.24 0.40
C VAL A 641 37.63 -6.50 0.10
N ARG A 642 37.62 -5.16 0.09
CA ARG A 642 38.85 -4.36 -0.11
C ARG A 642 39.83 -4.53 1.05
N SER A 643 39.35 -4.59 2.30
CA SER A 643 40.21 -4.79 3.48
C SER A 643 40.90 -6.16 3.48
N LYS A 644 40.24 -7.19 2.93
CA LYS A 644 40.72 -8.58 2.86
C LYS A 644 41.27 -9.00 1.49
N CYS A 645 41.49 -8.04 0.59
CA CYS A 645 41.78 -8.31 -0.83
C CYS A 645 42.97 -9.25 -1.04
N LEU A 646 44.09 -9.07 -0.31
CA LEU A 646 45.26 -9.93 -0.44
C LEU A 646 45.01 -11.37 -0.03
N GLU A 647 44.17 -11.58 1.01
CA GLU A 647 43.77 -12.92 1.42
C GLU A 647 42.95 -13.63 0.37
N TYR A 648 42.17 -12.87 -0.41
CA TYR A 648 41.32 -13.38 -1.49
C TYR A 648 42.01 -13.45 -2.87
N GLY A 649 43.30 -13.16 -2.94
CA GLY A 649 44.07 -13.18 -4.19
C GLY A 649 43.78 -11.98 -5.09
N ILE A 650 43.31 -10.89 -4.51
CA ILE A 650 42.97 -9.65 -5.22
C ILE A 650 44.02 -8.57 -4.93
N ILE A 651 44.64 -8.02 -5.98
CA ILE A 651 45.56 -6.92 -5.81
C ILE A 651 44.85 -5.58 -5.62
N PRO A 652 45.23 -4.74 -4.63
CA PRO A 652 44.53 -3.49 -4.28
C PRO A 652 44.26 -2.56 -5.46
N PRO A 653 45.12 -2.34 -6.46
CA PRO A 653 44.87 -1.47 -7.61
C PRO A 653 43.65 -1.86 -8.46
N LEU A 654 43.19 -3.10 -8.38
CA LEU A 654 41.99 -3.53 -9.13
C LEU A 654 40.74 -2.75 -8.68
N PHE A 655 40.65 -2.37 -7.39
CA PHE A 655 39.51 -1.60 -6.87
C PHE A 655 39.49 -0.15 -7.42
N GLU A 656 40.58 0.35 -7.93
CA GLU A 656 40.70 1.69 -8.53
C GLU A 656 40.65 1.66 -10.05
N LYS A 657 41.01 0.53 -10.67
CA LYS A 657 41.05 0.35 -12.13
C LYS A 657 39.79 -0.33 -12.70
N LYS A 658 38.90 -0.81 -11.85
CA LYS A 658 37.63 -1.44 -12.26
C LYS A 658 36.44 -0.77 -11.60
N ASP A 659 35.42 -0.46 -12.37
CA ASP A 659 34.12 -0.09 -11.90
C ASP A 659 33.29 -1.36 -11.59
N PHE A 660 32.42 -1.26 -10.59
CA PHE A 660 31.57 -2.35 -10.13
C PHE A 660 30.12 -2.00 -10.41
N HIS A 661 29.40 -2.90 -11.03
CA HIS A 661 27.96 -2.78 -11.17
C HIS A 661 27.28 -3.97 -10.51
N ILE A 662 26.52 -3.70 -9.43
CA ILE A 662 25.71 -4.68 -8.76
C ILE A 662 24.26 -4.48 -9.18
N HIS A 663 23.67 -5.53 -9.69
CA HIS A 663 22.28 -5.55 -10.12
C HIS A 663 21.52 -6.64 -9.37
N VAL A 664 20.34 -6.26 -8.85
CA VAL A 664 19.40 -7.24 -8.30
C VAL A 664 18.16 -7.19 -9.18
N PRO A 665 17.95 -8.21 -10.05
CA PRO A 665 16.80 -8.27 -10.95
C PRO A 665 15.44 -8.13 -10.25
N GLU A 666 14.36 -7.99 -11.05
CA GLU A 666 12.99 -7.76 -10.60
C GLU A 666 12.78 -6.36 -9.99
N GLY A 667 13.14 -5.31 -10.73
CA GLY A 667 12.99 -3.90 -10.33
C GLY A 667 11.54 -3.42 -10.12
N ALA A 668 10.53 -4.26 -10.34
CA ALA A 668 9.14 -3.94 -10.07
C ALA A 668 8.83 -3.91 -8.56
N THR A 669 9.56 -4.73 -7.76
CA THR A 669 9.37 -4.84 -6.31
C THR A 669 10.53 -4.14 -5.59
N PRO A 670 10.26 -3.13 -4.74
CA PRO A 670 11.30 -2.54 -3.88
C PRO A 670 11.91 -3.61 -2.97
N LYS A 671 13.22 -3.58 -2.81
CA LYS A 671 13.97 -4.52 -1.96
C LYS A 671 14.78 -3.72 -0.96
N ASP A 672 14.61 -4.02 0.32
CA ASP A 672 15.37 -3.41 1.39
C ASP A 672 15.72 -4.42 2.48
N GLY A 673 16.80 -4.17 3.20
CA GLY A 673 17.24 -4.99 4.30
C GLY A 673 18.71 -5.43 4.19
N PRO A 674 19.36 -5.70 5.34
CA PRO A 674 20.80 -6.00 5.39
C PRO A 674 21.13 -7.47 5.06
N SER A 675 20.14 -8.35 5.01
CA SER A 675 20.32 -9.82 4.93
C SER A 675 20.95 -10.38 3.66
N ALA A 676 21.20 -9.53 2.66
CA ALA A 676 21.90 -9.89 1.43
C ALA A 676 23.43 -9.66 1.49
N GLY A 677 23.97 -9.18 2.63
CA GLY A 677 25.36 -8.76 2.78
C GLY A 677 26.36 -9.82 2.38
N ILE A 678 26.23 -11.07 2.86
CA ILE A 678 27.14 -12.16 2.47
C ILE A 678 27.04 -12.53 1.00
N GLY A 679 25.85 -12.40 0.42
CA GLY A 679 25.65 -12.58 -1.03
C GLY A 679 26.36 -11.50 -1.85
N MET A 680 26.34 -10.26 -1.39
CA MET A 680 27.07 -9.14 -2.02
C MET A 680 28.58 -9.35 -1.95
N VAL A 681 29.11 -9.78 -0.79
CA VAL A 681 30.54 -10.14 -0.62
C VAL A 681 30.92 -11.22 -1.61
N THR A 682 30.17 -12.31 -1.67
CA THR A 682 30.43 -13.46 -2.52
C THR A 682 30.39 -13.08 -4.00
N SER A 683 29.42 -12.27 -4.41
CA SER A 683 29.29 -11.83 -5.80
C SER A 683 30.42 -10.90 -6.25
N ILE A 684 30.85 -9.99 -5.35
CA ILE A 684 31.98 -9.08 -5.61
C ILE A 684 33.28 -9.89 -5.75
N VAL A 685 33.57 -10.80 -4.78
CA VAL A 685 34.78 -11.63 -4.81
C VAL A 685 34.80 -12.51 -6.07
N SER A 686 33.69 -13.18 -6.38
CA SER A 686 33.55 -14.01 -7.58
C SER A 686 33.81 -13.21 -8.86
N SER A 687 33.23 -12.01 -8.98
CA SER A 687 33.37 -11.14 -10.16
C SER A 687 34.80 -10.64 -10.38
N ILE A 688 35.55 -10.36 -9.30
CA ILE A 688 36.93 -9.88 -9.40
C ILE A 688 37.91 -11.04 -9.68
N THR A 689 37.71 -12.17 -8.97
CA THR A 689 38.61 -13.33 -9.08
C THR A 689 38.33 -14.20 -10.30
N GLY A 690 37.16 -14.05 -10.91
CA GLY A 690 36.70 -14.88 -12.02
C GLY A 690 36.34 -16.31 -11.59
N ILE A 691 36.17 -16.58 -10.28
CA ILE A 691 35.79 -17.90 -9.77
C ILE A 691 34.26 -18.01 -9.75
N PRO A 692 33.68 -19.01 -10.43
CA PRO A 692 32.24 -19.21 -10.44
C PRO A 692 31.67 -19.53 -9.07
N VAL A 693 30.43 -19.11 -8.84
CA VAL A 693 29.66 -19.45 -7.62
C VAL A 693 28.86 -20.71 -7.90
N ARG A 694 28.72 -21.57 -6.91
CA ARG A 694 27.90 -22.78 -6.95
C ARG A 694 26.42 -22.41 -7.06
N ARG A 695 25.74 -22.93 -8.08
CA ARG A 695 24.29 -22.70 -8.36
C ARG A 695 23.34 -23.33 -7.35
N ASP A 696 23.78 -24.41 -6.70
CA ASP A 696 23.00 -25.19 -5.74
C ASP A 696 23.10 -24.65 -4.29
N VAL A 697 23.82 -23.54 -4.10
CA VAL A 697 24.02 -22.88 -2.81
C VAL A 697 23.26 -21.58 -2.78
N ALA A 698 22.46 -21.38 -1.73
CA ALA A 698 21.89 -20.07 -1.41
C ALA A 698 22.43 -19.56 -0.08
N MET A 699 22.33 -18.26 0.13
CA MET A 699 22.86 -17.65 1.34
C MET A 699 22.03 -16.47 1.83
N THR A 700 22.06 -16.25 3.13
CA THR A 700 21.45 -15.08 3.77
C THR A 700 22.23 -14.73 5.01
N GLY A 701 22.49 -13.45 5.23
CA GLY A 701 23.23 -12.93 6.37
C GLY A 701 23.65 -11.49 6.13
N GLU A 702 23.64 -10.68 7.18
CA GLU A 702 24.24 -9.37 7.21
C GLU A 702 25.75 -9.49 7.42
N VAL A 703 26.55 -8.63 6.82
CA VAL A 703 27.99 -8.62 6.96
C VAL A 703 28.49 -7.33 7.60
N THR A 704 29.36 -7.45 8.58
CA THR A 704 30.06 -6.30 9.18
C THR A 704 31.34 -5.95 8.40
N LEU A 705 31.91 -4.78 8.67
CA LEU A 705 33.21 -4.38 8.11
C LEU A 705 34.38 -5.29 8.50
N THR A 706 34.21 -6.09 9.55
CA THR A 706 35.19 -7.10 10.02
C THR A 706 34.93 -8.49 9.43
N GLY A 707 33.82 -8.65 8.66
CA GLY A 707 33.46 -9.91 8.03
C GLY A 707 32.64 -10.86 8.90
N GLN A 708 32.20 -10.43 10.08
CA GLN A 708 31.28 -11.20 10.92
C GLN A 708 29.91 -11.25 10.26
N VAL A 709 29.26 -12.40 10.34
CA VAL A 709 27.91 -12.61 9.80
C VAL A 709 26.89 -12.48 10.91
N LEU A 710 26.02 -11.46 10.82
CA LEU A 710 25.02 -11.15 11.82
C LEU A 710 23.67 -11.84 11.51
N PRO A 711 22.85 -12.08 12.55
CA PRO A 711 21.59 -12.76 12.43
C PRO A 711 20.56 -11.99 11.61
N ILE A 712 19.62 -12.74 11.03
CA ILE A 712 18.58 -12.23 10.14
C ILE A 712 17.19 -12.65 10.58
N GLY A 713 16.16 -11.92 10.13
CA GLY A 713 14.76 -12.30 10.32
C GLY A 713 14.21 -13.16 9.19
N GLY A 714 13.09 -13.87 9.47
CA GLY A 714 12.33 -14.63 8.48
C GLY A 714 13.05 -15.86 7.92
N LEU A 715 13.87 -16.54 8.76
CA LEU A 715 14.64 -17.72 8.32
C LEU A 715 13.72 -18.81 7.79
N LYS A 716 12.58 -19.07 8.43
CA LYS A 716 11.63 -20.11 8.03
C LYS A 716 11.14 -19.89 6.61
N GLU A 717 10.68 -18.69 6.29
CA GLU A 717 10.18 -18.33 4.97
C GLU A 717 11.28 -18.41 3.90
N LYS A 718 12.51 -18.01 4.25
CA LYS A 718 13.68 -18.07 3.37
C LYS A 718 14.05 -19.51 3.03
N LEU A 719 14.07 -20.41 4.02
CA LEU A 719 14.36 -21.83 3.82
C LEU A 719 13.24 -22.53 3.01
N LEU A 720 11.98 -22.17 3.24
CA LEU A 720 10.84 -22.61 2.42
C LEU A 720 11.00 -22.18 0.96
N ALA A 721 11.49 -20.97 0.70
CA ALA A 721 11.76 -20.50 -0.66
C ALA A 721 12.94 -21.26 -1.30
N ALA A 722 14.00 -21.50 -0.56
CA ALA A 722 15.15 -22.27 -1.01
C ALA A 722 14.73 -23.71 -1.36
N HIS A 723 13.92 -24.35 -0.52
CA HIS A 723 13.38 -25.69 -0.77
C HIS A 723 12.53 -25.75 -2.05
N ARG A 724 11.61 -24.79 -2.20
CA ARG A 724 10.78 -24.66 -3.41
C ARG A 724 11.60 -24.52 -4.68
N ALA A 725 12.73 -23.83 -4.60
CA ALA A 725 13.61 -23.62 -5.75
C ALA A 725 14.55 -24.79 -6.02
N GLY A 726 14.58 -25.80 -5.18
CA GLY A 726 15.47 -26.93 -5.34
C GLY A 726 16.92 -26.67 -4.95
N ILE A 727 17.19 -25.66 -4.12
CA ILE A 727 18.50 -25.39 -3.50
C ILE A 727 18.88 -26.58 -2.59
N LYS A 728 20.12 -27.01 -2.68
CA LYS A 728 20.61 -28.16 -1.92
C LYS A 728 21.34 -27.76 -0.63
N GLU A 729 21.97 -26.59 -0.61
CA GLU A 729 22.72 -26.11 0.56
C GLU A 729 22.39 -24.65 0.82
N VAL A 730 22.11 -24.29 2.08
CA VAL A 730 21.84 -22.91 2.49
C VAL A 730 22.80 -22.51 3.59
N LEU A 731 23.46 -21.37 3.39
CA LEU A 731 24.35 -20.75 4.36
C LEU A 731 23.55 -19.74 5.19
N ILE A 732 23.55 -19.93 6.51
CA ILE A 732 22.82 -19.09 7.46
C ILE A 732 23.76 -18.56 8.54
N PRO A 733 23.45 -17.40 9.18
CA PRO A 733 24.21 -16.96 10.33
C PRO A 733 24.14 -17.98 11.48
N LYS A 734 25.24 -18.20 12.18
CA LYS A 734 25.31 -19.16 13.31
C LYS A 734 24.28 -18.83 14.40
N GLU A 735 24.04 -17.58 14.68
CA GLU A 735 23.06 -17.17 15.69
C GLU A 735 21.61 -17.54 15.33
N ASN A 736 21.31 -17.78 14.04
CA ASN A 736 20.02 -18.27 13.58
C ASN A 736 19.86 -19.80 13.67
N GLU A 737 20.87 -20.54 14.13
CA GLU A 737 20.75 -21.99 14.32
C GLU A 737 19.62 -22.34 15.32
N LYS A 738 19.38 -21.48 16.29
CA LYS A 738 18.25 -21.61 17.25
C LYS A 738 16.88 -21.59 16.54
N ASP A 739 16.75 -20.88 15.41
CA ASP A 739 15.49 -20.76 14.68
C ASP A 739 15.14 -22.04 13.90
N LEU A 740 16.10 -22.98 13.76
CA LEU A 740 15.90 -24.27 13.12
C LEU A 740 15.00 -25.22 13.93
N ILE A 741 14.88 -25.01 15.23
CA ILE A 741 14.00 -25.79 16.12
C ILE A 741 12.54 -25.68 15.65
N ASP A 742 12.20 -24.56 15.02
CA ASP A 742 10.85 -24.24 14.56
C ASP A 742 10.57 -24.73 13.12
N MET A 743 11.55 -25.40 12.48
CA MET A 743 11.45 -25.83 11.12
C MET A 743 10.81 -27.23 11.00
N PRO A 744 9.99 -27.46 9.95
CA PRO A 744 9.52 -28.80 9.61
C PRO A 744 10.71 -29.73 9.34
N LYS A 745 10.72 -30.91 9.95
CA LYS A 745 11.79 -31.90 9.81
C LYS A 745 12.16 -32.19 8.36
N LYS A 746 11.16 -32.29 7.48
CA LYS A 746 11.35 -32.55 6.05
C LYS A 746 12.26 -31.53 5.38
N ILE A 747 12.17 -30.23 5.74
CA ILE A 747 13.02 -29.20 5.15
C ILE A 747 14.46 -29.31 5.65
N ILE A 748 14.64 -29.67 6.92
CA ILE A 748 15.95 -29.91 7.51
C ILE A 748 16.62 -31.13 6.85
N ASP A 749 15.83 -32.15 6.51
CA ASP A 749 16.32 -33.37 5.90
C ASP A 749 16.64 -33.18 4.39
N ASP A 750 15.86 -32.36 3.70
CA ASP A 750 15.98 -32.13 2.25
C ASP A 750 17.05 -31.08 1.88
N ILE A 751 17.41 -30.15 2.78
CA ILE A 751 18.37 -29.07 2.56
C ILE A 751 19.51 -29.18 3.57
N LYS A 752 20.73 -29.22 3.07
CA LYS A 752 21.91 -29.07 3.95
C LYS A 752 22.01 -27.63 4.44
N ILE A 753 21.83 -27.41 5.72
CA ILE A 753 21.94 -26.09 6.35
C ILE A 753 23.31 -25.97 6.99
N THR A 754 24.07 -24.96 6.59
CA THR A 754 25.44 -24.73 7.07
C THR A 754 25.50 -23.39 7.82
N PRO A 755 25.61 -23.41 9.16
CA PRO A 755 25.80 -22.19 9.96
C PRO A 755 27.20 -21.60 9.73
N VAL A 756 27.28 -20.27 9.60
CA VAL A 756 28.51 -19.52 9.36
C VAL A 756 28.62 -18.32 10.32
N GLU A 757 29.84 -18.06 10.80
CA GLU A 757 30.15 -16.92 11.67
C GLU A 757 30.85 -15.79 10.91
N TYR A 758 31.63 -16.16 9.87
CA TYR A 758 32.43 -15.21 9.10
C TYR A 758 32.24 -15.42 7.61
N ALA A 759 32.36 -14.33 6.85
CA ALA A 759 32.24 -14.31 5.39
C ALA A 759 33.27 -15.24 4.69
N ASP A 760 34.42 -15.47 5.30
CA ASP A 760 35.43 -16.40 4.78
C ASP A 760 34.91 -17.84 4.68
N GLN A 761 34.07 -18.25 5.64
CA GLN A 761 33.44 -19.58 5.64
C GLN A 761 32.42 -19.67 4.49
N VAL A 762 31.69 -18.57 4.24
CA VAL A 762 30.74 -18.48 3.10
C VAL A 762 31.48 -18.66 1.78
N LEU A 763 32.59 -17.95 1.59
CA LEU A 763 33.38 -17.98 0.34
C LEU A 763 33.94 -19.38 0.07
N LYS A 764 34.39 -20.10 1.12
CA LYS A 764 34.91 -21.49 1.00
C LYS A 764 33.84 -22.46 0.51
N VAL A 765 32.57 -22.30 0.88
CA VAL A 765 31.48 -23.19 0.50
C VAL A 765 30.88 -22.77 -0.84
N ALA A 766 30.70 -21.47 -1.05
CA ALA A 766 29.97 -20.94 -2.20
C ALA A 766 30.78 -20.90 -3.49
N LEU A 767 32.10 -20.74 -3.42
CA LEU A 767 32.95 -20.69 -4.61
C LEU A 767 33.35 -22.10 -5.07
N THR A 768 33.49 -22.27 -6.39
CA THR A 768 33.88 -23.55 -6.99
C THR A 768 35.37 -23.87 -6.84
N LYS A 769 36.19 -22.92 -6.49
CA LYS A 769 37.64 -23.03 -6.26
C LYS A 769 38.02 -22.23 -5.03
N GLU A 770 39.04 -22.72 -4.31
CA GLU A 770 39.59 -22.00 -3.17
C GLU A 770 40.30 -20.71 -3.59
N LEU A 771 40.17 -19.70 -2.76
CA LEU A 771 40.88 -18.44 -2.91
C LEU A 771 42.35 -18.64 -2.49
N LYS A 772 43.26 -18.13 -3.27
CA LYS A 772 44.70 -18.19 -2.98
C LYS A 772 45.18 -16.81 -2.59
N ARG A 773 45.79 -16.70 -1.41
CA ARG A 773 46.43 -15.46 -0.96
C ARG A 773 47.48 -15.00 -1.96
N THR A 774 47.52 -13.70 -2.24
CA THR A 774 48.56 -13.07 -3.08
C THR A 774 49.36 -12.07 -2.26
N GLU A 775 50.61 -11.93 -2.62
CA GLU A 775 51.46 -10.88 -2.07
C GLU A 775 51.49 -9.71 -3.06
N TRP A 776 51.39 -8.51 -2.53
CA TRP A 776 51.47 -7.31 -3.32
C TRP A 776 52.35 -6.29 -2.60
N VAL A 777 53.33 -5.79 -3.28
CA VAL A 777 54.22 -4.74 -2.78
C VAL A 777 53.96 -3.48 -3.60
N GLU A 778 53.67 -2.38 -2.93
CA GLU A 778 53.50 -1.09 -3.58
C GLU A 778 54.89 -0.63 -4.13
N VAL A 779 54.98 -0.52 -5.44
CA VAL A 779 56.19 0.01 -6.09
C VAL A 779 56.12 1.52 -5.96
N ASP A 780 56.95 2.09 -5.12
CA ASP A 780 57.12 3.52 -4.97
C ASP A 780 57.77 4.10 -6.24
N ILE A 781 56.92 4.65 -7.10
CA ILE A 781 57.37 5.22 -8.40
C ILE A 781 58.19 6.50 -8.19
N SER A 782 58.16 7.10 -7.00
CA SER A 782 58.88 8.33 -6.67
C SER A 782 60.41 8.14 -6.63
N LYS A 783 60.93 6.90 -6.67
CA LYS A 783 62.36 6.62 -6.66
C LYS A 783 63.00 6.36 -8.06
N LYS A 784 62.27 6.57 -9.16
CA LYS A 784 62.79 6.27 -10.51
C LYS A 784 63.38 7.49 -11.23
N ASP A 785 63.28 8.71 -10.74
CA ASP A 785 63.74 9.92 -11.47
C ASP A 785 65.12 10.43 -11.11
N ASP A 786 65.85 9.77 -10.17
CA ASP A 786 67.19 10.27 -9.77
C ASP A 786 68.38 9.57 -10.47
N LYS A 787 68.13 8.68 -11.44
CA LYS A 787 69.29 8.00 -12.18
C LYS A 787 69.38 8.31 -13.66
N SER A 788 68.60 9.22 -14.21
CA SER A 788 68.66 9.55 -15.65
C SER A 788 69.31 10.93 -16.00
N GLN A 789 69.94 11.64 -15.03
CA GLN A 789 70.61 12.90 -15.30
C GLN A 789 72.10 12.85 -15.16
N ALA A 790 72.75 11.67 -15.19
CA ALA A 790 74.19 11.58 -15.13
C ALA A 790 74.76 10.77 -16.31
N SER A 791 74.58 11.26 -17.54
CA SER A 791 75.47 10.94 -18.71
C SER A 791 75.11 11.71 -19.97
N ILE A 792 75.38 13.01 -19.99
CA ILE A 792 75.69 13.75 -21.19
C ILE A 792 76.78 14.81 -20.79
N GLN A 793 77.94 14.44 -20.84
CA GLN A 793 79.14 15.28 -21.18
C GLN A 793 80.02 14.59 -22.17
#